data_0c56215eb93f9a235301e4f531fb8c41
#
_entry.id   0c56215eb93f9a235301e4f531fb8c41
#
_cell.length_a   1.000
_cell.length_b   1.000
_cell.length_c   1.000
_cell.angle_alpha   90.00
_cell.angle_beta   90.00
_cell.angle_gamma   90.00
#
_symmetry.space_group_name_H-M   'P 1'
#
loop_
_entity.id
_entity.type
_entity.pdbx_description
1 polymer ?
#
loop_
_entity_poly.entity_id
_entity_poly.type
_entity_poly.pdbx_seq_one_letter_code
_entity_poly.pdbx_strand_id
1 'polypeptide(L)'
;MFDNVGPALLDHYAEYTPAEAARVCGIDEDRIREVARVVGEGLGGFAGHTWRAASAGNEGGWQVSRCLWFVTVLTGSVGTEGGTNANGWKKFIPVTPIHPEPQGEWNDLTWPAEYPLTHHELSILLPHFLKSGRGKLDTYFTRVYNPLWTNPDGFTWLEVLADPEKVGCHVALTPTWNESAWYADYVLPMGVASERHDVGSFETHNGMWIGFRQPVLRRHGELEGESFDRTHEANPGEVWEEQEFWIDLSWRIDPDGSLGIRRQFESRENPGTPLTLDEYYTMLFEGSVPGLPEAAEAEGLTPLEYMRRKGAFALPGDQYRVYERDVADADLVGTEKDAQGVYRRPGTAGSYGSLDEINGHMPFIGDGSPAVDIAGEAKFGFPTPSKKLELFSETMRDWGWPEYATPTFIRSHVHWEDLDFAAGERILVPTFRIPTLIHTRSANSEWLNEISHRHPLWVHPSDAEELGIEENGLVRITTRIGHFVIAAWRTEGIRPGVVAASHHMGRWRLDEDKARSWGAGKASVERESDGRWRLRREHGNQPYDSDEPDTGRIWWSDTGVHQNLTFPVQPDPVSGMHCWLQRVTVGPAQLGDAYSDVVVDTEASHAVFEEWLAKTRPGPGPDGLRRPLWFARPVKPKATAYQAD
;
A
#
# COMPACT_ATOMS: atom_id res chain seq x y z
N MET A 1 -32.08 8.68 15.38
CA MET A 1 -31.36 7.71 14.55
C MET A 1 -31.16 6.37 15.24
N PHE A 2 -31.01 6.32 16.55
CA PHE A 2 -30.74 5.08 17.30
C PHE A 2 -31.96 4.44 17.95
N ASP A 3 -33.13 5.07 17.96
CA ASP A 3 -34.30 4.61 18.69
C ASP A 3 -34.84 3.23 18.26
N ASN A 4 -34.62 2.87 17.00
CA ASN A 4 -35.05 1.57 16.46
C ASN A 4 -33.90 0.56 16.26
N VAL A 5 -32.65 1.03 16.26
CA VAL A 5 -31.45 0.19 15.95
C VAL A 5 -30.67 -0.13 17.23
N GLY A 6 -30.75 0.73 18.24
CA GLY A 6 -30.02 0.58 19.50
C GLY A 6 -30.22 -0.77 20.19
N PRO A 7 -31.47 -1.21 20.43
CA PRO A 7 -31.73 -2.51 21.04
C PRO A 7 -31.17 -3.69 20.25
N ALA A 8 -31.34 -3.69 18.92
CA ALA A 8 -30.81 -4.75 18.05
C ALA A 8 -29.27 -4.80 18.05
N LEU A 9 -28.60 -3.66 18.14
CA LEU A 9 -27.15 -3.60 18.28
C LEU A 9 -26.70 -4.13 19.64
N LEU A 10 -27.40 -3.79 20.72
CA LEU A 10 -27.08 -4.29 22.05
C LEU A 10 -27.23 -5.82 22.10
N ASP A 11 -28.29 -6.35 21.52
CA ASP A 11 -28.50 -7.80 21.44
C ASP A 11 -27.43 -8.48 20.59
N HIS A 12 -27.06 -7.88 19.45
CA HIS A 12 -26.02 -8.41 18.54
C HIS A 12 -24.65 -8.46 19.20
N TYR A 13 -24.31 -7.46 20.02
CA TYR A 13 -23.02 -7.38 20.71
C TYR A 13 -23.06 -7.86 22.16
N ALA A 14 -24.12 -8.50 22.59
CA ALA A 14 -24.30 -8.91 23.99
C ALA A 14 -23.23 -9.87 24.52
N GLU A 15 -22.64 -10.67 23.65
CA GLU A 15 -21.54 -11.59 23.98
C GLU A 15 -20.18 -10.87 24.21
N TYR A 16 -19.98 -9.69 23.63
CA TYR A 16 -18.73 -8.92 23.75
C TYR A 16 -18.73 -8.05 25.01
N THR A 17 -18.85 -8.71 26.16
CA THR A 17 -18.80 -8.00 27.45
C THR A 17 -17.41 -7.45 27.76
N PRO A 18 -17.28 -6.42 28.63
CA PRO A 18 -15.97 -5.98 29.10
C PRO A 18 -15.13 -7.09 29.74
N ALA A 19 -15.78 -8.02 30.45
CA ALA A 19 -15.10 -9.17 31.04
C ALA A 19 -14.55 -10.13 29.99
N GLU A 20 -15.30 -10.43 28.93
CA GLU A 20 -14.81 -11.25 27.81
C GLU A 20 -13.71 -10.54 27.03
N ALA A 21 -13.85 -9.24 26.78
CA ALA A 21 -12.82 -8.44 26.15
C ALA A 21 -11.53 -8.43 27.00
N ALA A 22 -11.64 -8.31 28.31
CA ALA A 22 -10.50 -8.39 29.23
C ALA A 22 -9.79 -9.73 29.14
N ARG A 23 -10.53 -10.83 29.11
CA ARG A 23 -9.98 -12.19 28.96
C ARG A 23 -9.24 -12.36 27.63
N VAL A 24 -9.84 -11.95 26.52
CA VAL A 24 -9.28 -12.12 25.17
C VAL A 24 -8.06 -11.23 24.94
N CYS A 25 -8.15 -9.96 25.35
CA CYS A 25 -7.10 -8.96 25.13
C CYS A 25 -6.00 -9.00 26.19
N GLY A 26 -6.23 -9.66 27.33
CA GLY A 26 -5.33 -9.64 28.48
C GLY A 26 -5.13 -8.23 29.04
N ILE A 27 -6.20 -7.44 29.07
CA ILE A 27 -6.28 -6.08 29.61
C ILE A 27 -7.27 -6.08 30.75
N ASP A 28 -7.00 -5.31 31.81
CA ASP A 28 -7.91 -5.17 32.94
C ASP A 28 -9.29 -4.63 32.51
N GLU A 29 -10.36 -5.26 33.00
CA GLU A 29 -11.74 -4.86 32.70
C GLU A 29 -12.02 -3.40 33.12
N ASP A 30 -11.51 -2.97 34.28
CA ASP A 30 -11.70 -1.59 34.73
C ASP A 30 -11.02 -0.58 33.80
N ARG A 31 -9.89 -0.95 33.22
CA ARG A 31 -9.22 -0.13 32.20
C ARG A 31 -10.05 -0.02 30.92
N ILE A 32 -10.67 -1.10 30.48
CA ILE A 32 -11.57 -1.08 29.30
C ILE A 32 -12.75 -0.14 29.56
N ARG A 33 -13.36 -0.22 30.75
CA ARG A 33 -14.46 0.66 31.15
C ARG A 33 -14.05 2.13 31.25
N GLU A 34 -12.86 2.40 31.78
CA GLU A 34 -12.31 3.75 31.87
C GLU A 34 -12.14 4.36 30.47
N VAL A 35 -11.52 3.63 29.53
CA VAL A 35 -11.32 4.09 28.15
C VAL A 35 -12.68 4.32 27.47
N ALA A 36 -13.63 3.40 27.61
CA ALA A 36 -14.97 3.55 27.04
C ALA A 36 -15.69 4.81 27.58
N ARG A 37 -15.55 5.12 28.88
CA ARG A 37 -16.11 6.34 29.49
C ARG A 37 -15.48 7.60 28.92
N VAL A 38 -14.15 7.65 28.82
CA VAL A 38 -13.41 8.80 28.24
C VAL A 38 -13.82 9.04 26.78
N VAL A 39 -13.92 7.97 25.99
CA VAL A 39 -14.39 8.04 24.60
C VAL A 39 -15.84 8.56 24.53
N GLY A 40 -16.72 8.06 25.42
CA GLY A 40 -18.13 8.49 25.49
C GLY A 40 -18.29 9.94 25.93
N GLU A 41 -17.38 10.48 26.71
CA GLU A 41 -17.38 11.91 27.12
C GLU A 41 -16.92 12.84 25.98
N GLY A 42 -16.17 12.32 25.02
CA GLY A 42 -15.66 13.05 23.87
C GLY A 42 -16.61 13.08 22.66
N LEU A 43 -17.92 13.15 22.87
CA LEU A 43 -18.91 13.15 21.78
C LEU A 43 -18.63 14.23 20.73
N GLY A 44 -18.58 13.82 19.46
CA GLY A 44 -18.27 14.70 18.33
C GLY A 44 -16.78 14.97 18.10
N GLY A 45 -15.90 14.58 19.04
CA GLY A 45 -14.46 14.84 18.98
C GLY A 45 -13.57 13.59 19.04
N PHE A 46 -14.13 12.39 18.82
CA PHE A 46 -13.34 11.16 18.78
C PHE A 46 -12.59 11.01 17.46
N ALA A 47 -11.28 10.94 17.51
CA ALA A 47 -10.43 10.64 16.38
C ALA A 47 -9.70 9.31 16.57
N GLY A 48 -9.84 8.40 15.62
CA GLY A 48 -9.21 7.08 15.62
C GLY A 48 -8.30 6.90 14.42
N HIS A 49 -7.22 6.14 14.60
CA HIS A 49 -6.27 5.85 13.54
C HIS A 49 -5.74 4.42 13.64
N THR A 50 -5.80 3.68 12.54
CA THR A 50 -5.34 2.28 12.43
C THR A 50 -4.32 2.09 11.31
N TRP A 51 -3.32 2.94 11.20
CA TRP A 51 -2.36 2.82 10.11
C TRP A 51 -1.70 1.44 10.09
N ARG A 52 -2.09 0.61 9.15
CA ARG A 52 -1.60 -0.74 8.83
C ARG A 52 -1.49 -1.74 10.01
N ALA A 53 -0.85 -1.41 11.12
CA ALA A 53 -0.43 -2.35 12.15
C ALA A 53 -1.55 -3.31 12.63
N ALA A 54 -2.64 -2.79 13.18
CA ALA A 54 -3.75 -3.62 13.66
C ALA A 54 -4.61 -4.17 12.52
N SER A 55 -4.72 -3.43 11.41
CA SER A 55 -5.57 -3.79 10.27
C SER A 55 -4.88 -4.63 9.21
N ALA A 56 -3.55 -4.67 9.17
CA ALA A 56 -2.76 -5.39 8.17
C ALA A 56 -1.85 -6.47 8.75
N GLY A 57 -1.65 -6.53 10.07
CA GLY A 57 -0.77 -7.50 10.69
C GLY A 57 -1.42 -8.86 10.93
N ASN A 58 -2.73 -8.93 10.94
CA ASN A 58 -3.53 -10.08 11.35
C ASN A 58 -4.55 -10.51 10.31
N GLU A 59 -4.83 -11.80 10.24
CA GLU A 59 -6.04 -12.31 9.63
C GLU A 59 -7.24 -11.70 10.37
N GLY A 60 -8.18 -11.11 9.64
CA GLY A 60 -9.31 -10.38 10.22
C GLY A 60 -8.99 -8.99 10.77
N GLY A 61 -7.75 -8.52 10.68
CA GLY A 61 -7.35 -7.21 11.22
C GLY A 61 -8.12 -6.01 10.63
N TRP A 62 -8.65 -6.13 9.42
CA TRP A 62 -9.52 -5.13 8.80
C TRP A 62 -10.81 -4.87 9.62
N GLN A 63 -11.28 -5.84 10.39
CA GLN A 63 -12.40 -5.65 11.32
C GLN A 63 -12.01 -4.73 12.48
N VAL A 64 -10.76 -4.68 12.89
CA VAL A 64 -10.29 -3.69 13.88
C VAL A 64 -10.56 -2.27 13.38
N SER A 65 -10.25 -1.99 12.10
CA SER A 65 -10.55 -0.69 11.48
C SER A 65 -12.06 -0.43 11.42
N ARG A 66 -12.88 -1.43 11.09
CA ARG A 66 -14.34 -1.29 11.08
C ARG A 66 -14.89 -1.05 12.47
N CYS A 67 -14.43 -1.75 13.49
CA CYS A 67 -14.85 -1.54 14.88
C CYS A 67 -14.46 -0.14 15.37
N LEU A 68 -13.25 0.34 15.04
CA LEU A 68 -12.83 1.69 15.38
C LEU A 68 -13.67 2.76 14.66
N TRP A 69 -13.97 2.53 13.38
CA TRP A 69 -14.89 3.39 12.63
C TRP A 69 -16.31 3.36 13.22
N PHE A 70 -16.76 2.21 13.68
CA PHE A 70 -18.04 2.10 14.37
C PHE A 70 -18.09 2.93 15.67
N VAL A 71 -17.00 2.96 16.45
CA VAL A 71 -16.89 3.86 17.61
C VAL A 71 -16.97 5.32 17.18
N THR A 72 -16.34 5.70 16.05
CA THR A 72 -16.47 7.05 15.47
C THR A 72 -17.92 7.39 15.13
N VAL A 73 -18.69 6.43 14.60
CA VAL A 73 -20.12 6.61 14.31
C VAL A 73 -20.94 6.76 15.61
N LEU A 74 -20.70 5.89 16.59
CA LEU A 74 -21.42 5.92 17.87
C LEU A 74 -21.21 7.22 18.65
N THR A 75 -20.03 7.82 18.55
CA THR A 75 -19.71 9.10 19.21
C THR A 75 -20.13 10.33 18.39
N GLY A 76 -20.74 10.14 17.22
CA GLY A 76 -21.13 11.25 16.33
C GLY A 76 -19.95 12.04 15.76
N SER A 77 -18.78 11.40 15.66
CA SER A 77 -17.51 12.06 15.32
C SER A 77 -17.11 11.92 13.85
N VAL A 78 -18.05 11.52 12.98
CA VAL A 78 -17.79 11.38 11.54
C VAL A 78 -17.83 12.73 10.84
N GLY A 79 -16.69 13.15 10.30
CA GLY A 79 -16.60 14.40 9.56
C GLY A 79 -16.75 15.66 10.41
N THR A 80 -16.57 15.58 11.71
CA THR A 80 -16.64 16.71 12.64
C THR A 80 -15.25 17.29 12.92
N GLU A 81 -15.19 18.54 13.38
CA GLU A 81 -13.97 19.12 13.90
C GLU A 81 -13.50 18.35 15.15
N GLY A 82 -12.23 17.91 15.16
CA GLY A 82 -11.70 17.01 16.21
C GLY A 82 -12.12 15.55 16.07
N GLY A 83 -12.99 15.21 15.13
CA GLY A 83 -13.40 13.85 14.81
C GLY A 83 -12.55 13.20 13.74
N THR A 84 -13.07 12.08 13.20
CA THR A 84 -12.45 11.35 12.10
C THR A 84 -13.12 11.69 10.79
N ASN A 85 -12.38 12.25 9.85
CA ASN A 85 -12.85 12.54 8.50
C ASN A 85 -12.52 11.38 7.55
N ALA A 86 -13.34 11.25 6.50
CA ALA A 86 -12.98 10.43 5.37
C ALA A 86 -11.75 11.02 4.65
N ASN A 87 -10.93 10.16 4.06
CA ASN A 87 -9.75 10.60 3.33
C ASN A 87 -10.14 11.47 2.12
N GLY A 88 -9.45 12.58 1.92
CA GLY A 88 -9.70 13.58 0.87
C GLY A 88 -9.19 13.19 -0.52
N TRP A 89 -9.46 11.99 -0.99
CA TRP A 89 -8.93 11.43 -2.23
C TRP A 89 -9.38 12.13 -3.51
N LYS A 90 -10.47 12.90 -3.49
CA LYS A 90 -11.03 13.56 -4.68
C LYS A 90 -10.72 15.03 -4.74
N LYS A 91 -9.47 15.38 -4.72
CA LYS A 91 -9.05 16.78 -4.84
C LYS A 91 -8.88 17.20 -6.30
N PHE A 92 -8.58 16.25 -7.19
CA PHE A 92 -8.58 16.47 -8.63
C PHE A 92 -9.91 16.02 -9.24
N ILE A 93 -10.55 16.87 -10.04
CA ILE A 93 -11.82 16.62 -10.71
C ILE A 93 -11.74 17.17 -12.14
N PRO A 94 -11.55 16.32 -13.15
CA PRO A 94 -11.28 14.89 -13.12
C PRO A 94 -9.93 14.52 -12.46
N VAL A 95 -9.76 13.25 -12.09
CA VAL A 95 -8.53 12.80 -11.41
C VAL A 95 -7.29 12.92 -12.28
N THR A 96 -7.44 12.82 -13.58
CA THR A 96 -6.38 12.98 -14.57
C THR A 96 -6.86 13.78 -15.77
N PRO A 97 -6.03 14.64 -16.34
CA PRO A 97 -6.38 15.38 -17.56
C PRO A 97 -6.34 14.50 -18.82
N ILE A 98 -5.73 13.33 -18.75
CA ILE A 98 -5.62 12.37 -19.83
C ILE A 98 -6.40 11.12 -19.44
N HIS A 99 -7.33 10.72 -20.30
CA HIS A 99 -8.19 9.55 -20.10
C HIS A 99 -7.90 8.55 -21.22
N PRO A 100 -6.90 7.65 -21.02
CA PRO A 100 -6.68 6.59 -21.98
C PRO A 100 -7.91 5.67 -22.03
N GLU A 101 -8.13 5.09 -23.20
CA GLU A 101 -9.20 4.12 -23.40
C GLU A 101 -9.14 3.03 -22.31
N PRO A 102 -10.28 2.63 -21.74
CA PRO A 102 -10.29 1.61 -20.73
C PRO A 102 -9.82 0.30 -21.33
N GLN A 103 -8.86 -0.32 -20.68
CA GLN A 103 -8.46 -1.66 -21.03
C GLN A 103 -9.65 -2.62 -20.83
N GLY A 104 -10.20 -3.12 -21.93
CA GLY A 104 -11.35 -4.03 -21.92
C GLY A 104 -11.03 -5.47 -21.57
N GLU A 105 -9.78 -5.79 -21.22
CA GLU A 105 -9.33 -7.15 -21.04
C GLU A 105 -9.37 -7.65 -19.61
N TRP A 106 -9.78 -8.88 -19.48
CA TRP A 106 -9.64 -9.68 -18.27
C TRP A 106 -8.34 -10.48 -18.32
N ASN A 107 -7.50 -10.30 -17.34
CA ASN A 107 -6.29 -11.07 -17.17
C ASN A 107 -6.29 -11.73 -15.78
N ASP A 108 -6.14 -13.04 -15.74
CA ASP A 108 -6.14 -13.83 -14.50
C ASP A 108 -5.02 -13.42 -13.52
N LEU A 109 -3.91 -12.89 -14.01
CA LEU A 109 -2.84 -12.37 -13.16
C LEU A 109 -3.19 -11.03 -12.52
N THR A 110 -4.02 -10.23 -13.19
CA THR A 110 -4.49 -8.93 -12.67
C THR A 110 -5.77 -9.08 -11.84
N TRP A 111 -6.66 -9.98 -12.26
CA TRP A 111 -7.98 -10.18 -11.68
C TRP A 111 -8.26 -11.68 -11.45
N PRO A 112 -7.52 -12.31 -10.55
CA PRO A 112 -7.70 -13.74 -10.30
C PRO A 112 -9.08 -14.06 -9.70
N ALA A 113 -9.52 -15.30 -9.87
CA ALA A 113 -10.79 -15.76 -9.30
C ALA A 113 -10.81 -15.67 -7.77
N GLU A 114 -9.66 -15.76 -7.15
CA GLU A 114 -9.43 -15.63 -5.70
C GLU A 114 -9.34 -14.18 -5.23
N TYR A 115 -9.65 -13.22 -6.09
CA TYR A 115 -9.57 -11.80 -5.78
C TYR A 115 -10.38 -11.43 -4.52
N PRO A 116 -9.76 -10.87 -3.49
CA PRO A 116 -10.45 -10.43 -2.28
C PRO A 116 -11.20 -9.11 -2.49
N LEU A 117 -11.90 -8.65 -1.48
CA LEU A 117 -12.63 -7.36 -1.51
C LEU A 117 -11.73 -6.15 -1.74
N THR A 118 -10.48 -6.23 -1.33
CA THR A 118 -9.46 -5.21 -1.63
C THR A 118 -8.32 -5.81 -2.44
N HIS A 119 -7.60 -4.98 -3.16
CA HIS A 119 -6.52 -5.40 -4.06
C HIS A 119 -5.16 -4.80 -3.68
N HIS A 120 -5.05 -4.26 -2.47
CA HIS A 120 -3.87 -3.48 -2.10
C HIS A 120 -2.55 -4.23 -2.14
N GLU A 121 -2.53 -5.51 -1.85
CA GLU A 121 -1.29 -6.26 -1.76
C GLU A 121 -1.29 -7.53 -2.62
N LEU A 122 -2.14 -7.59 -3.64
CA LEU A 122 -2.19 -8.76 -4.54
C LEU A 122 -0.89 -9.01 -5.30
N SER A 123 -0.04 -8.01 -5.44
CA SER A 123 1.30 -8.18 -6.02
C SER A 123 2.14 -9.25 -5.31
N ILE A 124 1.90 -9.49 -4.01
CA ILE A 124 2.60 -10.54 -3.28
C ILE A 124 2.23 -11.96 -3.75
N LEU A 125 1.06 -12.13 -4.35
CA LEU A 125 0.59 -13.42 -4.88
C LEU A 125 1.19 -13.74 -6.26
N LEU A 126 1.63 -12.73 -7.00
CA LEU A 126 2.08 -12.85 -8.38
C LEU A 126 3.16 -13.95 -8.58
N PRO A 127 4.21 -14.06 -7.76
CA PRO A 127 5.23 -15.10 -7.96
C PRO A 127 4.65 -16.50 -7.80
N HIS A 128 3.71 -16.69 -6.88
CA HIS A 128 3.04 -17.99 -6.70
C HIS A 128 2.11 -18.33 -7.86
N PHE A 129 1.39 -17.34 -8.42
CA PHE A 129 0.59 -17.56 -9.64
C PHE A 129 1.47 -17.97 -10.82
N LEU A 130 2.60 -17.30 -11.01
CA LEU A 130 3.56 -17.62 -12.06
C LEU A 130 4.20 -19.01 -11.84
N LYS A 131 4.56 -19.33 -10.59
CA LYS A 131 5.08 -20.66 -10.21
C LYS A 131 4.06 -21.76 -10.50
N SER A 132 2.77 -21.53 -10.25
CA SER A 132 1.67 -22.44 -10.54
C SER A 132 1.33 -22.53 -12.04
N GLY A 133 2.02 -21.81 -12.91
CA GLY A 133 1.78 -21.85 -14.37
C GLY A 133 0.50 -21.14 -14.82
N ARG A 134 -0.04 -20.22 -14.03
CA ARG A 134 -1.29 -19.48 -14.34
C ARG A 134 -1.12 -18.41 -15.41
N GLY A 135 0.09 -18.15 -15.87
CA GLY A 135 0.39 -17.19 -16.91
C GLY A 135 1.87 -16.91 -17.04
N LYS A 136 2.19 -16.02 -17.97
CA LYS A 136 3.53 -15.48 -18.22
C LYS A 136 3.43 -13.96 -18.31
N LEU A 137 4.41 -13.24 -17.78
CA LEU A 137 4.57 -11.83 -18.05
C LEU A 137 5.53 -11.66 -19.22
N ASP A 138 5.10 -10.98 -20.27
CA ASP A 138 5.97 -10.64 -21.38
C ASP A 138 7.00 -9.60 -20.94
N THR A 139 6.53 -8.48 -20.39
CA THR A 139 7.36 -7.42 -19.82
C THR A 139 6.84 -7.04 -18.43
N TYR A 140 7.75 -6.95 -17.46
CA TYR A 140 7.43 -6.58 -16.09
C TYR A 140 8.25 -5.35 -15.66
N PHE A 141 7.56 -4.26 -15.34
CA PHE A 141 8.18 -3.06 -14.79
C PHE A 141 8.07 -3.03 -13.27
N THR A 142 9.20 -2.93 -12.57
CA THR A 142 9.22 -2.57 -11.15
C THR A 142 9.57 -1.09 -11.03
N ARG A 143 8.61 -0.30 -10.55
CA ARG A 143 8.80 1.16 -10.39
C ARG A 143 8.94 1.51 -8.93
N VAL A 144 10.16 1.92 -8.50
CA VAL A 144 10.47 2.22 -7.09
C VAL A 144 10.02 1.07 -6.16
N TYR A 145 10.06 -0.14 -6.66
CA TYR A 145 9.55 -1.32 -6.02
C TYR A 145 10.62 -2.43 -6.01
N ASN A 146 10.89 -2.95 -4.83
CA ASN A 146 11.91 -3.98 -4.61
C ASN A 146 11.24 -5.24 -4.03
N PRO A 147 10.48 -6.01 -4.83
CA PRO A 147 9.70 -7.15 -4.33
C PRO A 147 10.55 -8.22 -3.67
N LEU A 148 11.76 -8.46 -4.15
CA LEU A 148 12.67 -9.44 -3.57
C LEU A 148 13.00 -9.16 -2.10
N TRP A 149 12.97 -7.89 -1.71
CA TRP A 149 13.29 -7.48 -0.34
C TRP A 149 12.05 -7.05 0.48
N THR A 150 11.11 -6.33 -0.13
CA THR A 150 9.97 -5.77 0.59
C THR A 150 8.85 -6.77 0.83
N ASN A 151 8.69 -7.74 -0.06
CA ASN A 151 7.62 -8.73 0.03
C ASN A 151 8.01 -9.89 0.94
N PRO A 152 7.03 -10.64 1.44
CA PRO A 152 7.30 -11.95 2.02
C PRO A 152 7.84 -12.89 0.94
N ASP A 153 8.61 -13.91 1.37
CA ASP A 153 9.12 -14.97 0.49
C ASP A 153 9.83 -14.44 -0.77
N GLY A 154 10.82 -13.57 -0.57
CA GLY A 154 11.56 -12.98 -1.69
C GLY A 154 12.29 -14.00 -2.56
N PHE A 155 12.56 -15.22 -2.09
CA PHE A 155 13.22 -16.23 -2.93
C PHE A 155 12.29 -16.86 -3.97
N THR A 156 11.00 -16.95 -3.72
CA THR A 156 10.05 -17.29 -4.80
C THR A 156 10.00 -16.17 -5.86
N TRP A 157 10.11 -14.89 -5.45
CA TRP A 157 10.29 -13.80 -6.41
C TRP A 157 11.58 -13.96 -7.23
N LEU A 158 12.68 -14.33 -6.60
CA LEU A 158 13.95 -14.58 -7.29
C LEU A 158 13.80 -15.70 -8.32
N GLU A 159 13.16 -16.82 -7.95
CA GLU A 159 12.92 -17.94 -8.86
C GLU A 159 12.14 -17.52 -10.11
N VAL A 160 11.12 -16.69 -9.97
CA VAL A 160 10.30 -16.27 -11.13
C VAL A 160 10.93 -15.14 -11.93
N LEU A 161 11.62 -14.19 -11.31
CA LEU A 161 12.32 -13.11 -12.02
C LEU A 161 13.53 -13.63 -12.83
N ALA A 162 14.17 -14.69 -12.36
CA ALA A 162 15.29 -15.31 -13.05
C ALA A 162 14.85 -16.33 -14.15
N ASP A 163 13.55 -16.63 -14.27
CA ASP A 163 13.02 -17.58 -15.24
C ASP A 163 12.37 -16.84 -16.42
N PRO A 164 13.00 -16.83 -17.62
CA PRO A 164 12.44 -16.17 -18.81
C PRO A 164 11.13 -16.78 -19.31
N GLU A 165 10.79 -18.02 -18.89
CA GLU A 165 9.50 -18.62 -19.18
C GLU A 165 8.38 -18.10 -18.28
N LYS A 166 8.71 -17.39 -17.21
CA LYS A 166 7.78 -16.73 -16.29
C LYS A 166 7.71 -15.23 -16.53
N VAL A 167 8.88 -14.58 -16.66
CA VAL A 167 9.03 -13.15 -16.91
C VAL A 167 9.97 -12.98 -18.10
N GLY A 168 9.44 -12.57 -19.24
CA GLY A 168 10.21 -12.46 -20.49
C GLY A 168 11.21 -11.31 -20.48
N CYS A 169 10.86 -10.19 -19.84
CA CYS A 169 11.73 -9.03 -19.67
C CYS A 169 11.38 -8.31 -18.37
N HIS A 170 12.37 -8.12 -17.49
CA HIS A 170 12.21 -7.34 -16.26
C HIS A 170 12.95 -6.00 -16.39
N VAL A 171 12.22 -4.90 -16.24
CA VAL A 171 12.76 -3.54 -16.28
C VAL A 171 12.60 -2.87 -14.93
N ALA A 172 13.69 -2.51 -14.28
CA ALA A 172 13.67 -1.83 -12.99
C ALA A 172 13.83 -0.32 -13.16
N LEU A 173 12.77 0.43 -12.84
CA LEU A 173 12.78 1.88 -12.77
C LEU A 173 13.05 2.29 -11.32
N THR A 174 14.26 2.69 -11.00
CA THR A 174 14.65 2.89 -9.60
C THR A 174 15.60 4.08 -9.41
N PRO A 175 15.39 4.91 -8.36
CA PRO A 175 16.31 5.97 -8.01
C PRO A 175 17.54 5.48 -7.24
N THR A 176 17.50 4.26 -6.71
CA THR A 176 18.59 3.64 -5.97
C THR A 176 18.71 2.18 -6.35
N TRP A 177 19.93 1.68 -6.41
CA TRP A 177 20.19 0.26 -6.66
C TRP A 177 19.54 -0.63 -5.57
N ASN A 178 19.01 -1.78 -5.96
CA ASN A 178 18.32 -2.69 -5.04
C ASN A 178 18.42 -4.15 -5.47
N GLU A 179 18.01 -5.06 -4.57
CA GLU A 179 18.12 -6.50 -4.76
C GLU A 179 17.35 -7.01 -5.98
N SER A 180 16.16 -6.46 -6.24
CA SER A 180 15.37 -6.84 -7.43
C SER A 180 15.99 -6.31 -8.72
N ALA A 181 16.60 -5.14 -8.68
CA ALA A 181 17.27 -4.56 -9.84
C ALA A 181 18.50 -5.39 -10.28
N TRP A 182 19.12 -6.13 -9.37
CA TRP A 182 20.21 -7.05 -9.72
C TRP A 182 19.76 -8.15 -10.70
N TYR A 183 18.50 -8.57 -10.62
CA TYR A 183 17.91 -9.59 -11.48
C TYR A 183 17.09 -9.01 -12.62
N ALA A 184 17.16 -7.71 -12.88
CA ALA A 184 16.50 -7.08 -14.00
C ALA A 184 17.36 -7.15 -15.27
N ASP A 185 16.69 -7.28 -16.42
CA ASP A 185 17.35 -7.20 -17.74
C ASP A 185 17.80 -5.77 -18.04
N TYR A 186 17.02 -4.78 -17.56
CA TYR A 186 17.34 -3.36 -17.69
C TYR A 186 17.12 -2.64 -16.36
N VAL A 187 18.09 -1.83 -15.97
CA VAL A 187 17.99 -0.91 -14.85
C VAL A 187 18.03 0.50 -15.37
N LEU A 188 16.93 1.23 -15.19
CA LEU A 188 16.79 2.59 -15.68
C LEU A 188 16.73 3.55 -14.48
N PRO A 189 17.69 4.50 -14.38
CA PRO A 189 17.73 5.42 -13.26
C PRO A 189 16.59 6.44 -13.33
N MET A 190 15.82 6.56 -12.26
CA MET A 190 14.73 7.50 -12.12
C MET A 190 15.05 8.59 -11.10
N GLY A 191 14.57 9.80 -11.36
CA GLY A 191 14.84 10.94 -10.50
C GLY A 191 14.31 10.80 -9.08
N VAL A 192 15.13 11.18 -8.12
CA VAL A 192 14.70 11.43 -6.73
C VAL A 192 13.94 12.76 -6.64
N ALA A 193 13.52 13.12 -5.44
CA ALA A 193 12.69 14.31 -5.19
C ALA A 193 13.24 15.62 -5.77
N SER A 194 14.56 15.79 -5.81
CA SER A 194 15.23 16.99 -6.36
C SER A 194 15.34 17.00 -7.89
N GLU A 195 15.08 15.88 -8.53
CA GLU A 195 15.36 15.63 -9.94
C GLU A 195 14.08 15.52 -10.79
N ARG A 196 12.91 15.58 -10.16
CA ARG A 196 11.62 15.44 -10.84
C ARG A 196 10.53 16.33 -10.27
N HIS A 197 9.49 16.59 -11.08
CA HIS A 197 8.25 17.17 -10.61
C HIS A 197 7.45 16.16 -9.76
N ASP A 198 6.57 16.67 -8.92
CA ASP A 198 5.60 15.85 -8.22
C ASP A 198 4.39 16.66 -7.79
N VAL A 199 3.25 16.00 -7.70
CA VAL A 199 2.01 16.58 -7.19
C VAL A 199 1.56 15.77 -5.98
N GLY A 200 1.46 16.41 -4.83
CA GLY A 200 0.98 15.82 -3.60
C GLY A 200 -0.37 16.40 -3.20
N SER A 201 -1.36 15.55 -2.97
CA SER A 201 -2.68 16.07 -2.65
C SER A 201 -3.52 15.19 -1.76
N PHE A 202 -3.09 13.97 -1.50
CA PHE A 202 -3.95 12.98 -0.90
C PHE A 202 -3.18 12.11 0.08
N GLU A 203 -3.65 10.94 0.26
CA GLU A 203 -3.06 9.86 1.03
C GLU A 203 -3.43 9.95 2.51
N THR A 204 -2.58 10.48 3.35
CA THR A 204 -2.69 10.27 4.79
C THR A 204 -3.46 11.34 5.55
N HIS A 205 -3.98 12.35 4.88
CA HIS A 205 -4.76 13.41 5.53
C HIS A 205 -5.91 13.89 4.65
N ASN A 206 -6.92 14.44 5.28
CA ASN A 206 -8.09 15.01 4.64
C ASN A 206 -7.98 16.51 4.35
N GLY A 207 -6.82 17.11 4.56
CA GLY A 207 -6.59 18.52 4.25
C GLY A 207 -6.85 18.82 2.77
N MET A 208 -7.53 19.93 2.51
CA MET A 208 -7.95 20.35 1.16
C MET A 208 -6.84 21.11 0.45
N TRP A 209 -5.63 20.57 0.44
CA TRP A 209 -4.47 21.17 -0.20
C TRP A 209 -4.00 20.33 -1.38
N ILE A 210 -3.54 21.00 -2.43
CA ILE A 210 -2.76 20.42 -3.51
C ILE A 210 -1.39 21.07 -3.48
N GLY A 211 -0.34 20.23 -3.38
CA GLY A 211 1.05 20.67 -3.42
C GLY A 211 1.69 20.37 -4.76
N PHE A 212 2.58 21.23 -5.22
CA PHE A 212 3.37 21.03 -6.42
C PHE A 212 4.85 21.23 -6.12
N ARG A 213 5.65 20.24 -6.45
CA ARG A 213 7.10 20.30 -6.33
C ARG A 213 7.74 20.36 -7.69
N GLN A 214 8.65 21.31 -7.87
CA GLN A 214 9.49 21.43 -9.06
C GLN A 214 10.82 20.69 -8.84
N PRO A 215 11.48 20.17 -9.89
CA PRO A 215 12.83 19.61 -9.80
C PRO A 215 13.83 20.69 -9.45
N VAL A 216 14.53 20.51 -8.34
CA VAL A 216 15.44 21.53 -7.78
C VAL A 216 16.62 21.77 -8.73
N LEU A 217 17.19 20.74 -9.33
CA LEU A 217 18.34 20.85 -10.23
C LEU A 217 18.00 21.64 -11.48
N ARG A 218 16.88 21.30 -12.14
CA ARG A 218 16.40 22.05 -13.31
C ARG A 218 16.14 23.53 -12.93
N ARG A 219 15.44 23.73 -11.81
CA ARG A 219 15.11 25.11 -11.39
C ARG A 219 16.36 25.91 -11.03
N HIS A 220 17.35 25.30 -10.45
CA HIS A 220 18.65 25.95 -10.19
C HIS A 220 19.33 26.37 -11.49
N GLY A 221 19.48 25.46 -12.45
CA GLY A 221 20.08 25.78 -13.75
C GLY A 221 19.34 26.90 -14.49
N GLU A 222 17.98 26.87 -14.50
CA GLU A 222 17.17 27.95 -15.07
C GLU A 222 17.43 29.32 -14.40
N LEU A 223 17.65 29.36 -13.10
CA LEU A 223 17.99 30.59 -12.37
C LEU A 223 19.40 31.09 -12.68
N GLU A 224 20.31 30.20 -13.02
CA GLU A 224 21.67 30.53 -13.50
C GLU A 224 21.70 30.87 -15.01
N GLY A 225 20.53 30.83 -15.69
CA GLY A 225 20.40 31.22 -17.08
C GLY A 225 20.53 30.08 -18.08
N GLU A 226 20.50 28.84 -17.63
CA GLU A 226 20.45 27.66 -18.48
C GLU A 226 19.02 27.43 -19.01
N SER A 227 18.90 26.70 -20.13
CA SER A 227 17.62 26.34 -20.73
C SER A 227 17.58 24.84 -20.97
N PHE A 228 16.48 24.20 -20.61
CA PHE A 228 16.26 22.78 -20.75
C PHE A 228 14.93 22.51 -21.46
N ASP A 229 14.97 21.72 -22.52
CA ASP A 229 13.74 21.25 -23.17
C ASP A 229 13.05 20.19 -22.32
N ARG A 230 13.84 19.35 -21.64
CA ARG A 230 13.34 18.29 -20.75
C ARG A 230 14.03 18.32 -19.38
N THR A 231 13.34 17.84 -18.39
CA THR A 231 13.85 17.85 -17.00
C THR A 231 15.10 17.00 -16.82
N HIS A 232 15.18 15.86 -17.50
CA HIS A 232 16.34 14.97 -17.37
C HIS A 232 17.65 15.59 -17.88
N GLU A 233 17.60 16.60 -18.73
CA GLU A 233 18.80 17.31 -19.22
C GLU A 233 19.51 18.07 -18.09
N ALA A 234 18.78 18.44 -17.05
CA ALA A 234 19.34 19.07 -15.86
C ALA A 234 19.85 18.07 -14.81
N ASN A 235 19.53 16.80 -14.96
CA ASN A 235 19.88 15.77 -13.99
C ASN A 235 21.29 15.20 -14.25
N PRO A 236 21.96 14.67 -13.23
CA PRO A 236 23.26 14.04 -13.42
C PRO A 236 23.12 12.71 -14.19
N GLY A 237 24.03 12.49 -15.14
CA GLY A 237 24.08 11.24 -15.91
C GLY A 237 22.81 11.01 -16.74
N GLU A 238 22.27 9.80 -16.66
CA GLU A 238 21.09 9.36 -17.42
C GLU A 238 19.83 9.26 -16.54
N VAL A 239 19.71 10.13 -15.55
CA VAL A 239 18.57 10.11 -14.61
C VAL A 239 17.36 10.79 -15.23
N TRP A 240 16.32 10.01 -15.51
CA TRP A 240 15.08 10.47 -16.13
C TRP A 240 14.06 11.01 -15.14
N GLU A 241 13.28 11.96 -15.57
CA GLU A 241 11.99 12.26 -14.99
C GLU A 241 10.99 11.19 -15.46
N GLU A 242 10.25 10.61 -14.52
CA GLU A 242 9.40 9.46 -14.81
C GLU A 242 8.33 9.72 -15.85
N GLN A 243 7.66 10.87 -15.79
CA GLN A 243 6.63 11.22 -16.74
C GLN A 243 7.19 11.39 -18.16
N GLU A 244 8.36 12.03 -18.30
CA GLU A 244 9.05 12.15 -19.58
C GLU A 244 9.43 10.79 -20.16
N PHE A 245 9.86 9.87 -19.28
CA PHE A 245 10.18 8.50 -19.69
C PHE A 245 8.98 7.78 -20.32
N TRP A 246 7.79 7.85 -19.70
CA TRP A 246 6.61 7.20 -20.23
C TRP A 246 6.13 7.84 -21.53
N ILE A 247 6.21 9.16 -21.66
CA ILE A 247 5.92 9.87 -22.90
C ILE A 247 6.88 9.39 -24.01
N ASP A 248 8.18 9.41 -23.76
CA ASP A 248 9.18 9.00 -24.75
C ASP A 248 9.04 7.52 -25.14
N LEU A 249 8.78 6.65 -24.17
CA LEU A 249 8.56 5.23 -24.42
C LEU A 249 7.32 4.99 -25.30
N SER A 250 6.23 5.73 -25.08
CA SER A 250 5.01 5.60 -25.89
C SER A 250 5.24 5.95 -27.35
N TRP A 251 6.07 6.95 -27.61
CA TRP A 251 6.45 7.36 -28.96
C TRP A 251 7.44 6.40 -29.64
N ARG A 252 8.29 5.73 -28.86
CA ARG A 252 9.21 4.69 -29.37
C ARG A 252 8.48 3.39 -29.70
N ILE A 253 7.49 3.01 -28.91
CA ILE A 253 6.67 1.81 -29.14
C ILE A 253 5.76 2.02 -30.37
N ASP A 254 5.23 3.23 -30.55
CA ASP A 254 4.26 3.59 -31.59
C ASP A 254 4.79 4.73 -32.48
N PRO A 255 5.88 4.51 -33.25
CA PRO A 255 6.59 5.60 -33.95
C PRO A 255 5.77 6.20 -35.09
N ASP A 256 4.84 5.46 -35.69
CA ASP A 256 3.95 5.91 -36.77
C ASP A 256 2.52 6.22 -36.32
N GLY A 257 2.19 5.94 -35.05
CA GLY A 257 0.86 6.16 -34.49
C GLY A 257 -0.16 5.08 -34.83
N SER A 258 0.26 4.01 -35.49
CA SER A 258 -0.64 2.92 -35.95
C SER A 258 -1.23 2.09 -34.81
N LEU A 259 -0.55 2.05 -33.65
CA LEU A 259 -1.04 1.37 -32.45
C LEU A 259 -1.98 2.25 -31.62
N GLY A 260 -2.08 3.56 -31.90
CA GLY A 260 -2.90 4.50 -31.15
C GLY A 260 -2.36 4.81 -29.74
N ILE A 261 -1.19 4.30 -29.36
CA ILE A 261 -0.60 4.48 -28.03
C ILE A 261 -0.12 5.92 -27.85
N ARG A 262 0.68 6.43 -28.78
CA ARG A 262 1.29 7.76 -28.66
C ARG A 262 0.27 8.89 -28.67
N ARG A 263 -0.92 8.71 -29.24
CA ARG A 263 -1.98 9.73 -29.27
C ARG A 263 -2.39 10.21 -27.87
N GLN A 264 -2.23 9.36 -26.85
CA GLN A 264 -2.51 9.71 -25.46
C GLN A 264 -1.46 10.68 -24.88
N PHE A 265 -0.28 10.72 -25.51
CA PHE A 265 0.87 11.52 -25.09
C PHE A 265 1.34 12.46 -26.21
N GLU A 266 0.41 12.89 -27.05
CA GLU A 266 0.64 13.86 -28.11
C GLU A 266 0.34 15.27 -27.61
N SER A 267 1.20 16.22 -27.99
CA SER A 267 0.99 17.65 -27.72
C SER A 267 -0.32 18.13 -28.39
N ARG A 268 -1.14 18.83 -27.62
CA ARG A 268 -2.34 19.50 -28.14
C ARG A 268 -2.02 20.80 -28.82
N GLU A 269 -0.94 21.45 -28.43
CA GLU A 269 -0.46 22.71 -29.01
C GLU A 269 0.26 22.48 -30.34
N ASN A 270 1.04 21.37 -30.41
CA ASN A 270 1.84 21.01 -31.57
C ASN A 270 1.58 19.57 -32.02
N PRO A 271 0.44 19.27 -32.67
CA PRO A 271 0.10 17.93 -33.12
C PRO A 271 1.23 17.26 -33.92
N GLY A 272 1.47 16.00 -33.69
CA GLY A 272 2.57 15.26 -34.29
C GLY A 272 3.88 15.30 -33.48
N THR A 273 3.88 15.94 -32.30
CA THR A 273 5.01 15.96 -31.38
C THR A 273 4.65 15.41 -30.01
N PRO A 274 5.63 14.89 -29.24
CA PRO A 274 5.36 14.43 -27.87
C PRO A 274 4.84 15.54 -26.97
N LEU A 275 3.93 15.16 -26.06
CA LEU A 275 3.45 16.01 -24.98
C LEU A 275 4.63 16.47 -24.10
N THR A 276 4.64 17.75 -23.72
CA THR A 276 5.59 18.28 -22.75
C THR A 276 5.02 18.22 -21.32
N LEU A 277 5.89 18.26 -20.30
CA LEU A 277 5.40 18.30 -18.92
C LEU A 277 4.70 19.62 -18.59
N ASP A 278 5.08 20.70 -19.22
CA ASP A 278 4.42 21.99 -19.05
C ASP A 278 2.98 21.93 -19.56
N GLU A 279 2.75 21.36 -20.75
CA GLU A 279 1.39 21.11 -21.23
C GLU A 279 0.60 20.17 -20.32
N TYR A 280 1.23 19.10 -19.82
CA TYR A 280 0.58 18.15 -18.92
C TYR A 280 0.13 18.82 -17.62
N TYR A 281 1.00 19.58 -16.97
CA TYR A 281 0.66 20.29 -15.74
C TYR A 281 -0.28 21.48 -15.98
N THR A 282 -0.19 22.13 -17.11
CA THR A 282 -1.17 23.14 -17.53
C THR A 282 -2.57 22.52 -17.60
N MET A 283 -2.71 21.41 -18.34
CA MET A 283 -4.00 20.70 -18.42
C MET A 283 -4.51 20.24 -17.05
N LEU A 284 -3.61 19.75 -16.19
CA LEU A 284 -3.97 19.28 -14.84
C LEU A 284 -4.49 20.43 -13.97
N PHE A 285 -3.78 21.53 -13.94
CA PHE A 285 -4.11 22.67 -13.06
C PHE A 285 -5.28 23.52 -13.57
N GLU A 286 -5.44 23.62 -14.87
CA GLU A 286 -6.59 24.30 -15.49
C GLU A 286 -7.86 23.46 -15.45
N GLY A 287 -7.73 22.15 -15.72
CA GLY A 287 -8.88 21.28 -15.95
C GLY A 287 -9.29 20.44 -14.74
N SER A 288 -8.42 20.27 -13.73
CA SER A 288 -8.66 19.30 -12.66
C SER A 288 -8.60 19.86 -11.24
N VAL A 289 -8.28 21.14 -11.06
CA VAL A 289 -8.15 21.77 -9.73
C VAL A 289 -9.21 22.87 -9.55
N PRO A 290 -10.36 22.56 -8.94
CA PRO A 290 -11.44 23.52 -8.77
C PRO A 290 -10.99 24.78 -8.01
N GLY A 291 -11.28 25.95 -8.56
CA GLY A 291 -10.97 27.26 -7.97
C GLY A 291 -9.54 27.76 -8.19
N LEU A 292 -8.64 26.92 -8.72
CA LEU A 292 -7.27 27.35 -9.00
C LEU A 292 -7.18 28.30 -10.20
N PRO A 293 -7.89 28.08 -11.33
CA PRO A 293 -7.88 29.04 -12.45
C PRO A 293 -8.31 30.46 -12.04
N GLU A 294 -9.38 30.57 -11.27
CA GLU A 294 -9.90 31.87 -10.80
C GLU A 294 -8.93 32.53 -9.80
N ALA A 295 -8.29 31.76 -8.94
CA ALA A 295 -7.31 32.28 -8.00
C ALA A 295 -6.03 32.76 -8.71
N ALA A 296 -5.60 32.06 -9.75
CA ALA A 296 -4.45 32.44 -10.56
C ALA A 296 -4.74 33.72 -11.37
N GLU A 297 -5.89 33.78 -12.01
CA GLU A 297 -6.33 34.97 -12.77
C GLU A 297 -6.38 36.22 -11.88
N ALA A 298 -6.88 36.11 -10.66
CA ALA A 298 -6.91 37.20 -9.70
C ALA A 298 -5.51 37.76 -9.35
N GLU A 299 -4.45 36.99 -9.51
CA GLU A 299 -3.05 37.42 -9.37
C GLU A 299 -2.37 37.75 -10.72
N GLY A 300 -3.07 37.63 -11.84
CA GLY A 300 -2.53 37.86 -13.18
C GLY A 300 -1.57 36.76 -13.63
N LEU A 301 -1.77 35.52 -13.15
CA LEU A 301 -0.95 34.34 -13.41
C LEU A 301 -1.76 33.26 -14.13
N THR A 302 -1.10 32.40 -14.87
CA THR A 302 -1.69 31.11 -15.27
C THR A 302 -1.71 30.14 -14.06
N PRO A 303 -2.57 29.10 -14.05
CA PRO A 303 -2.60 28.10 -12.99
C PRO A 303 -1.24 27.41 -12.76
N LEU A 304 -0.49 27.09 -13.81
CA LEU A 304 0.84 26.53 -13.69
C LEU A 304 1.84 27.52 -13.07
N GLU A 305 1.84 28.78 -13.48
CA GLU A 305 2.69 29.83 -12.89
C GLU A 305 2.35 30.06 -11.43
N TYR A 306 1.05 30.05 -11.08
CA TYR A 306 0.61 30.13 -9.70
C TYR A 306 1.20 28.99 -8.86
N MET A 307 1.06 27.74 -9.31
CA MET A 307 1.58 26.58 -8.61
C MET A 307 3.11 26.58 -8.54
N ARG A 308 3.79 27.02 -9.59
CA ARG A 308 5.26 27.20 -9.58
C ARG A 308 5.72 28.24 -8.57
N ARG A 309 4.96 29.29 -8.40
CA ARG A 309 5.30 30.39 -7.49
C ARG A 309 4.94 30.09 -6.03
N LYS A 310 3.75 29.50 -5.79
CA LYS A 310 3.22 29.28 -4.44
C LYS A 310 3.60 27.90 -3.88
N GLY A 311 3.77 26.90 -4.74
CA GLY A 311 4.06 25.53 -4.35
C GLY A 311 2.86 24.75 -3.81
N ALA A 312 1.77 25.44 -3.45
CA ALA A 312 0.56 24.80 -2.92
C ALA A 312 -0.68 25.67 -3.14
N PHE A 313 -1.83 25.01 -3.23
CA PHE A 313 -3.14 25.66 -3.35
C PHE A 313 -4.13 25.01 -2.36
N ALA A 314 -4.85 25.83 -1.62
CA ALA A 314 -5.96 25.38 -0.77
C ALA A 314 -7.24 25.33 -1.60
N LEU A 315 -7.82 24.15 -1.75
CA LEU A 315 -9.11 24.01 -2.42
C LEU A 315 -10.20 24.74 -1.64
N PRO A 316 -11.13 25.40 -2.34
CA PRO A 316 -12.23 26.10 -1.69
C PRO A 316 -13.19 25.11 -1.02
N GLY A 317 -13.82 25.54 0.06
CA GLY A 317 -14.85 24.79 0.77
C GLY A 317 -14.42 24.29 2.14
N ASP A 318 -15.42 23.90 2.91
CA ASP A 318 -15.22 23.30 4.24
C ASP A 318 -15.02 21.79 4.10
N GLN A 319 -14.09 21.23 4.85
CA GLN A 319 -13.80 19.80 4.89
C GLN A 319 -14.71 19.03 5.85
N TYR A 320 -15.39 19.75 6.75
CA TYR A 320 -16.26 19.12 7.73
C TYR A 320 -17.68 18.90 7.20
N ARG A 321 -18.33 17.84 7.67
CA ARG A 321 -19.71 17.49 7.36
C ARG A 321 -20.07 17.52 5.87
N VAL A 322 -19.13 17.15 5.01
CA VAL A 322 -19.28 17.17 3.54
C VAL A 322 -20.53 16.37 3.11
N TYR A 323 -20.80 15.27 3.79
CA TYR A 323 -21.90 14.38 3.46
C TYR A 323 -23.29 14.90 3.91
N GLU A 324 -23.30 15.91 4.76
CA GLU A 324 -24.52 16.57 5.24
C GLU A 324 -24.90 17.81 4.39
N ARG A 325 -24.12 18.16 3.39
CA ARG A 325 -24.37 19.31 2.50
C ARG A 325 -25.61 19.10 1.67
N ASP A 326 -26.29 20.19 1.40
CA ASP A 326 -27.44 20.23 0.49
C ASP A 326 -26.97 20.00 -0.96
N VAL A 327 -27.82 19.34 -1.72
CA VAL A 327 -27.64 19.15 -3.16
C VAL A 327 -28.54 20.13 -3.89
N ALA A 328 -28.01 20.83 -4.89
CA ALA A 328 -28.75 21.80 -5.64
C ALA A 328 -29.88 21.13 -6.46
N ASP A 329 -31.00 21.78 -6.61
CA ASP A 329 -32.14 21.27 -7.39
C ASP A 329 -31.76 20.91 -8.83
N ALA A 330 -30.81 21.64 -9.41
CA ALA A 330 -30.29 21.34 -10.73
C ALA A 330 -29.65 19.96 -10.85
N ASP A 331 -28.98 19.47 -9.79
CA ASP A 331 -28.34 18.18 -9.77
C ASP A 331 -29.33 17.02 -9.56
N LEU A 332 -30.56 17.36 -9.12
CA LEU A 332 -31.64 16.39 -8.94
C LEU A 332 -32.49 16.22 -10.22
N VAL A 333 -32.29 17.06 -11.24
CA VAL A 333 -33.05 16.97 -12.50
C VAL A 333 -32.78 15.60 -13.16
N GLY A 334 -33.88 14.91 -13.52
CA GLY A 334 -33.82 13.61 -14.16
C GLY A 334 -33.52 12.44 -13.19
N THR A 335 -33.64 12.68 -11.90
CA THR A 335 -33.56 11.59 -10.88
C THR A 335 -34.94 11.21 -10.36
N GLU A 336 -35.07 9.97 -9.89
CA GLU A 336 -36.22 9.45 -9.18
C GLU A 336 -35.79 9.01 -7.78
N LYS A 337 -36.64 9.27 -6.76
CA LYS A 337 -36.37 8.88 -5.39
C LYS A 337 -36.87 7.45 -5.15
N ASP A 338 -35.95 6.54 -4.77
CA ASP A 338 -36.31 5.16 -4.43
C ASP A 338 -36.96 5.04 -3.04
N ALA A 339 -37.37 3.82 -2.70
CA ALA A 339 -38.04 3.53 -1.41
C ALA A 339 -37.13 3.78 -0.18
N GLN A 340 -35.83 3.82 -0.35
CA GLN A 340 -34.84 4.12 0.70
C GLN A 340 -34.50 5.61 0.79
N GLY A 341 -35.10 6.43 -0.10
CA GLY A 341 -34.88 7.87 -0.16
C GLY A 341 -33.68 8.29 -1.00
N VAL A 342 -33.05 7.38 -1.73
CA VAL A 342 -31.90 7.70 -2.60
C VAL A 342 -32.42 8.23 -3.94
N TYR A 343 -31.87 9.36 -4.40
CA TYR A 343 -32.14 9.93 -5.71
C TYR A 343 -31.32 9.23 -6.77
N ARG A 344 -31.96 8.44 -7.65
CA ARG A 344 -31.32 7.64 -8.68
C ARG A 344 -31.65 8.15 -10.08
N ARG A 345 -30.73 8.06 -11.00
CA ARG A 345 -31.00 8.31 -12.41
C ARG A 345 -31.65 7.07 -13.03
N PRO A 346 -32.73 7.20 -13.82
CA PRO A 346 -33.34 6.05 -14.50
C PRO A 346 -32.32 5.28 -15.32
N GLY A 347 -32.35 3.97 -15.19
CA GLY A 347 -31.43 3.06 -15.89
C GLY A 347 -30.10 2.78 -15.15
N THR A 348 -29.83 3.47 -14.05
CA THR A 348 -28.61 3.23 -13.25
C THR A 348 -28.86 2.38 -12.00
N ALA A 349 -30.11 2.02 -11.70
CA ALA A 349 -30.47 1.22 -10.54
C ALA A 349 -29.80 -0.15 -10.58
N GLY A 350 -28.88 -0.39 -9.66
CA GLY A 350 -28.11 -1.66 -9.56
C GLY A 350 -26.97 -1.80 -10.56
N SER A 351 -26.75 -0.83 -11.43
CA SER A 351 -25.54 -0.73 -12.24
C SER A 351 -24.66 0.41 -11.71
N TYR A 352 -23.43 0.12 -11.47
CA TYR A 352 -22.41 1.12 -11.20
C TYR A 352 -21.97 1.71 -12.53
N GLY A 353 -22.68 2.66 -13.06
CA GLY A 353 -22.40 3.42 -14.25
C GLY A 353 -22.05 2.59 -15.50
N SER A 354 -22.25 3.15 -16.68
CA SER A 354 -21.63 2.60 -17.88
C SER A 354 -20.11 2.78 -17.81
N LEU A 355 -19.33 1.99 -18.55
CA LEU A 355 -17.88 2.18 -18.68
C LEU A 355 -17.54 3.61 -19.11
N ASP A 356 -18.42 4.27 -19.87
CA ASP A 356 -18.25 5.63 -20.35
C ASP A 356 -18.41 6.67 -19.23
N GLU A 357 -19.29 6.42 -18.25
CA GLU A 357 -19.41 7.25 -17.05
C GLU A 357 -18.24 7.03 -16.09
N ILE A 358 -17.64 5.85 -16.11
CA ILE A 358 -16.46 5.50 -15.33
C ILE A 358 -15.19 6.18 -15.85
N ASN A 359 -15.08 6.39 -17.15
CA ASN A 359 -13.91 6.97 -17.79
C ASN A 359 -13.74 8.47 -17.53
N GLY A 360 -14.83 9.19 -17.36
CA GLY A 360 -14.80 10.61 -17.04
C GLY A 360 -14.54 10.93 -15.58
N HIS A 361 -14.91 10.04 -14.69
CA HIS A 361 -14.75 10.22 -13.24
C HIS A 361 -14.44 8.87 -12.65
N MET A 362 -13.34 8.70 -11.93
CA MET A 362 -13.26 7.55 -11.05
C MET A 362 -14.51 7.58 -10.18
N PRO A 363 -15.49 6.69 -10.39
CA PRO A 363 -16.65 6.68 -9.53
C PRO A 363 -16.14 6.25 -8.18
N PHE A 364 -16.00 7.21 -7.33
CA PHE A 364 -15.99 6.87 -5.94
C PHE A 364 -17.39 6.38 -5.67
N ILE A 365 -17.47 5.04 -5.64
CA ILE A 365 -18.52 4.35 -4.93
C ILE A 365 -19.81 5.18 -4.95
N GLY A 366 -20.56 5.00 -5.95
CA GLY A 366 -21.87 5.61 -6.11
C GLY A 366 -22.35 5.30 -7.49
N ASP A 367 -23.52 4.79 -7.57
CA ASP A 367 -24.28 4.48 -8.76
C ASP A 367 -24.75 5.73 -9.53
N GLY A 368 -23.97 6.82 -9.47
CA GLY A 368 -24.34 8.10 -10.04
C GLY A 368 -25.48 8.83 -9.29
N SER A 369 -25.88 8.32 -8.11
CA SER A 369 -26.94 8.94 -7.30
C SER A 369 -26.42 10.24 -6.67
N PRO A 370 -27.00 11.40 -6.98
CA PRO A 370 -26.50 12.67 -6.50
C PRO A 370 -26.81 12.92 -5.03
N ALA A 371 -27.89 12.35 -4.49
CA ALA A 371 -28.40 12.70 -3.17
C ALA A 371 -29.14 11.56 -2.47
N VAL A 372 -29.38 11.77 -1.18
CA VAL A 372 -30.32 10.99 -0.36
C VAL A 372 -31.24 11.94 0.43
N ASP A 373 -32.50 11.58 0.55
CA ASP A 373 -33.46 12.28 1.39
C ASP A 373 -33.19 12.02 2.86
N ILE A 374 -32.92 13.07 3.61
CA ILE A 374 -32.80 13.04 5.07
C ILE A 374 -33.78 14.08 5.63
N ALA A 375 -34.82 13.60 6.25
CA ALA A 375 -35.89 14.43 6.86
C ALA A 375 -36.55 15.43 5.86
N GLY A 376 -36.68 15.05 4.60
CA GLY A 376 -37.27 15.85 3.55
C GLY A 376 -36.31 16.76 2.79
N GLU A 377 -35.03 16.74 3.12
CA GLU A 377 -33.99 17.51 2.46
C GLU A 377 -33.06 16.59 1.64
N ALA A 378 -32.67 17.03 0.45
CA ALA A 378 -31.71 16.29 -0.39
C ALA A 378 -30.28 16.59 0.07
N LYS A 379 -29.65 15.60 0.70
CA LYS A 379 -28.26 15.70 1.17
C LYS A 379 -27.32 14.90 0.28
N PHE A 380 -26.05 15.33 0.19
CA PHE A 380 -25.02 14.68 -0.61
C PHE A 380 -24.84 13.19 -0.25
N GLY A 381 -24.85 12.86 1.06
CA GLY A 381 -24.76 11.49 1.57
C GLY A 381 -23.40 10.84 1.42
N PHE A 382 -23.28 9.63 1.96
CA PHE A 382 -22.05 8.84 1.95
C PHE A 382 -21.90 8.04 0.64
N PRO A 383 -20.68 7.65 0.28
CA PRO A 383 -20.42 6.81 -0.89
C PRO A 383 -20.74 5.33 -0.61
N THR A 384 -21.96 5.03 -0.22
CA THR A 384 -22.52 3.71 0.04
C THR A 384 -23.78 3.50 -0.80
N PRO A 385 -24.24 2.28 -1.03
CA PRO A 385 -25.49 2.02 -1.76
C PRO A 385 -26.70 2.76 -1.22
N SER A 386 -26.82 2.89 0.10
CA SER A 386 -27.88 3.66 0.76
C SER A 386 -27.58 5.15 0.89
N LYS A 387 -26.39 5.59 0.49
CA LYS A 387 -25.86 6.93 0.76
C LYS A 387 -25.89 7.37 2.23
N LYS A 388 -26.02 6.42 3.13
CA LYS A 388 -25.98 6.57 4.59
C LYS A 388 -24.79 5.78 5.15
N LEU A 389 -24.43 6.01 6.39
CA LEU A 389 -23.48 5.15 7.09
C LEU A 389 -24.09 3.74 7.25
N GLU A 390 -23.38 2.74 6.73
CA GLU A 390 -23.81 1.35 6.76
C GLU A 390 -23.00 0.58 7.80
N LEU A 391 -23.69 0.03 8.80
CA LEU A 391 -23.10 -0.88 9.79
C LEU A 391 -23.14 -2.32 9.31
N PHE A 392 -24.18 -2.68 8.58
CA PHE A 392 -24.30 -3.97 7.91
C PHE A 392 -23.87 -3.83 6.45
N SER A 393 -22.94 -4.65 6.01
CA SER A 393 -22.46 -4.68 4.63
C SER A 393 -23.19 -5.72 3.81
N GLU A 394 -24.06 -5.29 2.93
CA GLU A 394 -24.69 -6.18 1.96
C GLU A 394 -23.66 -6.80 1.01
N THR A 395 -22.62 -6.07 0.66
CA THR A 395 -21.51 -6.57 -0.16
C THR A 395 -20.86 -7.79 0.48
N MET A 396 -20.56 -7.75 1.78
CA MET A 396 -19.97 -8.89 2.48
C MET A 396 -20.89 -10.10 2.43
N ARG A 397 -22.20 -9.91 2.70
CA ARG A 397 -23.20 -10.98 2.60
C ARG A 397 -23.21 -11.60 1.19
N ASP A 398 -23.30 -10.76 0.17
CA ASP A 398 -23.45 -11.18 -1.22
C ASP A 398 -22.17 -11.84 -1.78
N TRP A 399 -21.01 -11.51 -1.18
CA TRP A 399 -19.72 -12.11 -1.48
C TRP A 399 -19.45 -13.41 -0.70
N GLY A 400 -20.43 -13.92 0.01
CA GLY A 400 -20.33 -15.19 0.72
C GLY A 400 -19.64 -15.09 2.09
N TRP A 401 -19.60 -13.90 2.69
CA TRP A 401 -19.06 -13.63 4.02
C TRP A 401 -20.10 -13.00 4.96
N PRO A 402 -21.30 -13.61 5.12
CA PRO A 402 -22.38 -13.02 5.92
C PRO A 402 -22.01 -12.85 7.38
N GLU A 403 -21.16 -13.71 7.95
CA GLU A 403 -20.67 -13.64 9.32
C GLU A 403 -19.84 -12.38 9.60
N TYR A 404 -19.33 -11.74 8.56
CA TYR A 404 -18.53 -10.51 8.67
C TYR A 404 -19.29 -9.26 8.19
N ALA A 405 -20.57 -9.38 7.90
CA ALA A 405 -21.38 -8.25 7.41
C ALA A 405 -21.46 -7.10 8.40
N THR A 406 -21.46 -7.37 9.70
CA THR A 406 -21.32 -6.35 10.76
C THR A 406 -19.89 -6.27 11.29
N PRO A 407 -19.45 -5.12 11.86
CA PRO A 407 -18.20 -5.07 12.60
C PRO A 407 -18.17 -6.14 13.70
N THR A 408 -17.14 -7.00 13.69
CA THR A 408 -17.07 -8.12 14.63
C THR A 408 -15.61 -8.48 14.96
N PHE A 409 -15.42 -9.29 15.97
CA PHE A 409 -14.12 -9.85 16.32
C PHE A 409 -13.82 -11.07 15.43
N ILE A 410 -12.61 -11.08 14.87
CA ILE A 410 -12.04 -12.24 14.21
C ILE A 410 -10.78 -12.65 14.97
N ARG A 411 -10.71 -13.92 15.37
CA ARG A 411 -9.52 -14.44 16.07
C ARG A 411 -8.30 -14.38 15.15
N SER A 412 -7.24 -13.75 15.64
CA SER A 412 -5.99 -13.63 14.90
C SER A 412 -5.38 -15.02 14.62
N HIS A 413 -4.75 -15.17 13.45
CA HIS A 413 -3.97 -16.38 13.10
C HIS A 413 -2.74 -16.61 13.99
N VAL A 414 -2.36 -15.62 14.78
CA VAL A 414 -1.27 -15.68 15.77
C VAL A 414 -1.77 -15.41 17.19
N HIS A 415 -2.99 -15.85 17.49
CA HIS A 415 -3.58 -15.62 18.81
C HIS A 415 -2.76 -16.27 19.92
N TRP A 416 -2.56 -15.56 21.02
CA TRP A 416 -1.68 -15.99 22.11
C TRP A 416 -2.10 -17.30 22.79
N GLU A 417 -3.41 -17.61 22.82
CA GLU A 417 -3.92 -18.89 23.37
C GLU A 417 -3.54 -20.11 22.52
N ASP A 418 -3.12 -19.90 21.28
CA ASP A 418 -2.74 -20.99 20.36
C ASP A 418 -1.24 -21.28 20.38
N LEU A 419 -0.45 -20.53 21.17
CA LEU A 419 1.00 -20.66 21.24
C LEU A 419 1.43 -21.67 22.32
N ASP A 420 2.36 -22.52 21.97
CA ASP A 420 3.11 -23.36 22.92
C ASP A 420 4.35 -22.58 23.43
N PHE A 421 4.16 -21.80 24.47
CA PHE A 421 5.24 -21.03 25.09
C PHE A 421 6.37 -21.93 25.59
N ALA A 422 6.06 -23.15 26.09
CA ALA A 422 7.06 -24.09 26.58
C ALA A 422 7.94 -24.66 25.45
N ALA A 423 7.40 -24.74 24.23
CA ALA A 423 8.16 -25.08 23.03
C ALA A 423 8.95 -23.89 22.44
N GLY A 424 8.92 -22.73 23.09
CA GLY A 424 9.60 -21.52 22.64
C GLY A 424 8.80 -20.70 21.62
N GLU A 425 7.51 -20.98 21.45
CA GLU A 425 6.70 -20.20 20.50
C GLU A 425 6.42 -18.79 21.02
N ARG A 426 6.52 -17.83 20.12
CA ARG A 426 6.27 -16.39 20.36
C ARG A 426 5.59 -15.77 19.14
N ILE A 427 4.99 -14.61 19.35
CA ILE A 427 4.51 -13.77 18.25
C ILE A 427 5.64 -12.86 17.81
N LEU A 428 6.05 -12.95 16.55
CA LEU A 428 6.98 -12.00 15.95
C LEU A 428 6.22 -10.83 15.36
N VAL A 429 6.58 -9.61 15.78
CA VAL A 429 6.15 -8.32 15.20
C VAL A 429 7.27 -7.80 14.30
N PRO A 430 7.18 -7.99 12.97
CA PRO A 430 8.25 -7.60 12.05
C PRO A 430 8.11 -6.18 11.54
N THR A 431 7.04 -5.48 11.89
CA THR A 431 6.64 -4.21 11.26
C THR A 431 6.92 -2.97 12.08
N PHE A 432 7.58 -3.09 13.22
CA PHE A 432 7.94 -1.91 13.98
C PHE A 432 9.07 -1.11 13.31
N ARG A 433 9.10 0.19 13.58
CA ARG A 433 10.06 1.11 12.97
C ARG A 433 11.16 1.51 13.92
N ILE A 434 12.39 1.45 13.44
CA ILE A 434 13.50 2.17 14.07
C ILE A 434 13.29 3.67 13.81
N PRO A 435 13.31 4.54 14.82
CA PRO A 435 12.91 5.95 14.67
C PRO A 435 13.66 6.74 13.62
N THR A 436 14.91 6.40 13.35
CA THR A 436 15.79 7.07 12.38
C THR A 436 15.63 6.58 10.95
N LEU A 437 14.91 5.48 10.73
CA LEU A 437 14.80 4.84 9.43
C LEU A 437 13.37 4.86 8.90
N ILE A 438 13.22 4.84 7.57
CA ILE A 438 11.95 4.71 6.87
C ILE A 438 12.07 3.75 5.69
N HIS A 439 11.50 2.58 5.83
CA HIS A 439 11.45 1.53 4.81
C HIS A 439 12.82 1.25 4.15
N THR A 440 12.81 0.71 2.94
CA THR A 440 14.03 0.34 2.21
C THR A 440 14.93 1.51 1.86
N ARG A 441 14.37 2.70 1.68
CA ARG A 441 15.11 3.88 1.22
C ARG A 441 16.16 4.34 2.21
N SER A 442 15.82 4.36 3.48
CA SER A 442 16.76 4.79 4.52
C SER A 442 17.85 3.77 4.80
N ALA A 443 17.64 2.50 4.47
CA ALA A 443 18.67 1.47 4.58
C ALA A 443 19.89 1.72 3.66
N ASN A 444 19.73 2.53 2.62
CA ASN A 444 20.83 2.98 1.76
C ASN A 444 21.50 4.27 2.26
N SER A 445 20.97 4.88 3.32
CA SER A 445 21.55 6.09 3.91
C SER A 445 22.58 5.72 4.97
N GLU A 446 23.83 5.96 4.67
CA GLU A 446 24.95 5.67 5.57
C GLU A 446 24.81 6.43 6.90
N TRP A 447 24.50 7.72 6.85
CA TRP A 447 24.28 8.57 8.03
C TRP A 447 23.19 8.04 8.95
N LEU A 448 22.07 7.58 8.39
CA LEU A 448 20.97 7.04 9.18
C LEU A 448 21.32 5.66 9.76
N ASN A 449 22.07 4.85 9.04
CA ASN A 449 22.55 3.56 9.54
C ASN A 449 23.57 3.74 10.67
N GLU A 450 24.43 4.74 10.60
CA GLU A 450 25.35 5.07 11.69
C GLU A 450 24.60 5.45 12.97
N ILE A 451 23.54 6.25 12.86
CA ILE A 451 22.71 6.63 14.02
C ILE A 451 21.97 5.41 14.58
N SER A 452 21.41 4.56 13.73
CA SER A 452 20.66 3.38 14.14
C SER A 452 21.56 2.27 14.68
N HIS A 453 22.72 2.10 14.09
CA HIS A 453 23.86 1.28 14.49
C HIS A 453 23.61 -0.22 14.62
N ARG A 454 22.41 -0.68 14.99
CA ARG A 454 22.08 -2.10 15.22
C ARG A 454 20.68 -2.47 14.73
N HIS A 455 20.54 -3.74 14.39
CA HIS A 455 19.27 -4.39 14.12
C HIS A 455 19.01 -5.52 15.12
N PRO A 456 18.53 -5.22 16.35
CA PRO A 456 18.31 -6.23 17.36
C PRO A 456 16.94 -6.88 17.26
N LEU A 457 16.86 -8.12 17.76
CA LEU A 457 15.60 -8.72 18.20
C LEU A 457 15.26 -8.18 19.60
N TRP A 458 14.14 -7.51 19.72
CA TRP A 458 13.60 -7.13 21.02
C TRP A 458 12.99 -8.36 21.69
N VAL A 459 13.43 -8.68 22.89
CA VAL A 459 12.93 -9.80 23.68
C VAL A 459 12.77 -9.38 25.14
N HIS A 460 11.63 -9.73 25.74
CA HIS A 460 11.40 -9.42 27.16
C HIS A 460 12.38 -10.20 28.05
N PRO A 461 12.91 -9.60 29.14
CA PRO A 461 13.86 -10.29 30.03
C PRO A 461 13.37 -11.65 30.56
N SER A 462 12.08 -11.78 30.89
CA SER A 462 11.52 -13.06 31.35
C SER A 462 11.53 -14.13 30.24
N ASP A 463 11.21 -13.76 29.00
CA ASP A 463 11.27 -14.70 27.86
C ASP A 463 12.71 -15.09 27.55
N ALA A 464 13.63 -14.12 27.61
CA ALA A 464 15.05 -14.37 27.41
C ALA A 464 15.62 -15.33 28.45
N GLU A 465 15.23 -15.20 29.75
CA GLU A 465 15.63 -16.09 30.82
C GLU A 465 15.05 -17.49 30.61
N GLU A 466 13.75 -17.59 30.29
CA GLU A 466 13.09 -18.87 30.02
C GLU A 466 13.72 -19.61 28.84
N LEU A 467 14.08 -18.91 27.77
CA LEU A 467 14.65 -19.46 26.54
C LEU A 467 16.18 -19.60 26.57
N GLY A 468 16.84 -19.17 27.64
CA GLY A 468 18.30 -19.21 27.74
C GLY A 468 19.01 -18.25 26.76
N ILE A 469 18.42 -17.10 26.47
CA ILE A 469 18.96 -16.08 25.57
C ILE A 469 19.72 -15.03 26.37
N GLU A 470 20.99 -14.85 26.05
CA GLU A 470 21.85 -13.83 26.67
C GLU A 470 21.71 -12.47 25.94
N GLU A 471 22.07 -11.41 26.62
CA GLU A 471 22.18 -10.07 26.00
C GLU A 471 23.21 -10.09 24.87
N ASN A 472 22.82 -9.58 23.70
CA ASN A 472 23.59 -9.67 22.43
C ASN A 472 23.89 -11.11 21.95
N GLY A 473 23.32 -12.14 22.59
CA GLY A 473 23.42 -13.52 22.12
C GLY A 473 22.72 -13.73 20.78
N LEU A 474 23.23 -14.63 19.96
CA LEU A 474 22.58 -14.98 18.70
C LEU A 474 21.37 -15.86 18.95
N VAL A 475 20.28 -15.51 18.29
CA VAL A 475 18.98 -16.17 18.38
C VAL A 475 18.55 -16.64 17.01
N ARG A 476 18.09 -17.88 16.91
CA ARG A 476 17.42 -18.40 15.73
C ARG A 476 15.92 -18.19 15.87
N ILE A 477 15.33 -17.54 14.86
CA ILE A 477 13.89 -17.34 14.71
C ILE A 477 13.41 -18.26 13.59
N THR A 478 12.62 -19.25 13.93
CA THR A 478 12.10 -20.23 12.96
C THR A 478 10.64 -19.95 12.65
N THR A 479 10.34 -19.83 11.38
CA THR A 479 8.99 -19.62 10.80
C THR A 479 8.49 -20.92 10.16
N ARG A 480 7.33 -20.87 9.53
CA ARG A 480 6.78 -22.03 8.79
C ARG A 480 7.62 -22.44 7.57
N ILE A 481 8.39 -21.52 6.99
CA ILE A 481 9.10 -21.74 5.71
C ILE A 481 10.62 -21.64 5.84
N GLY A 482 11.13 -21.32 7.03
CA GLY A 482 12.56 -21.17 7.19
C GLY A 482 12.98 -20.57 8.51
N HIS A 483 14.16 -20.00 8.55
CA HIS A 483 14.64 -19.31 9.74
C HIS A 483 15.62 -18.19 9.39
N PHE A 484 15.79 -17.27 10.35
CA PHE A 484 16.84 -16.27 10.32
C PHE A 484 17.55 -16.19 11.68
N VAL A 485 18.77 -15.65 11.68
CA VAL A 485 19.62 -15.51 12.87
C VAL A 485 19.89 -14.05 13.16
N ILE A 486 19.56 -13.60 14.37
CA ILE A 486 19.63 -12.20 14.80
C ILE A 486 20.20 -12.10 16.21
N ALA A 487 20.79 -10.95 16.58
CA ALA A 487 21.26 -10.71 17.93
C ALA A 487 20.13 -10.20 18.84
N ALA A 488 20.04 -10.69 20.06
CA ALA A 488 19.03 -10.29 21.02
C ALA A 488 19.36 -8.96 21.71
N TRP A 489 18.31 -8.20 22.00
CA TRP A 489 18.32 -7.11 22.96
C TRP A 489 17.25 -7.35 24.00
N ARG A 490 17.68 -7.55 25.24
CA ARG A 490 16.78 -7.77 26.38
C ARG A 490 16.22 -6.44 26.83
N THR A 491 14.91 -6.25 26.71
CA THR A 491 14.25 -4.99 27.05
C THR A 491 12.84 -5.22 27.61
N GLU A 492 12.48 -4.43 28.65
CA GLU A 492 11.11 -4.36 29.16
C GLU A 492 10.18 -3.54 28.23
N GLY A 493 10.70 -2.97 27.14
CA GLY A 493 9.94 -2.22 26.15
C GLY A 493 9.04 -3.08 25.25
N ILE A 494 9.02 -4.40 25.46
CA ILE A 494 8.15 -5.35 24.76
C ILE A 494 7.41 -6.23 25.76
N ARG A 495 6.20 -6.65 25.39
CA ARG A 495 5.39 -7.55 26.24
C ARG A 495 5.98 -8.98 26.23
N PRO A 496 5.95 -9.73 27.36
CA PRO A 496 6.23 -11.16 27.37
C PRO A 496 5.35 -11.92 26.35
N GLY A 497 5.93 -12.94 25.72
CA GLY A 497 5.28 -13.72 24.66
C GLY A 497 5.36 -13.10 23.26
N VAL A 498 5.93 -11.89 23.14
CA VAL A 498 6.11 -11.18 21.87
C VAL A 498 7.57 -10.85 21.65
N VAL A 499 8.05 -11.04 20.45
CA VAL A 499 9.37 -10.57 20.00
C VAL A 499 9.21 -9.64 18.80
N ALA A 500 10.15 -8.73 18.60
CA ALA A 500 10.06 -7.77 17.49
C ALA A 500 11.41 -7.53 16.82
N ALA A 501 11.39 -7.47 15.49
CA ALA A 501 12.53 -7.08 14.68
C ALA A 501 12.10 -6.08 13.61
N SER A 502 12.91 -5.04 13.37
CA SER A 502 12.55 -3.99 12.42
C SER A 502 12.68 -4.45 10.97
N HIS A 503 11.75 -4.00 10.11
CA HIS A 503 11.79 -4.27 8.67
C HIS A 503 12.69 -3.31 7.88
N HIS A 504 13.43 -2.42 8.52
CA HIS A 504 14.17 -1.37 7.82
C HIS A 504 15.55 -1.78 7.36
N MET A 505 16.16 -2.74 8.05
CA MET A 505 17.54 -3.17 7.82
C MET A 505 17.58 -4.56 7.17
N GLY A 506 18.77 -4.99 6.77
CA GLY A 506 18.95 -6.29 6.15
C GLY A 506 19.18 -6.24 4.64
N ARG A 507 19.47 -5.06 4.09
CA ARG A 507 19.83 -4.91 2.68
C ARG A 507 21.10 -5.69 2.36
N TRP A 508 21.16 -6.30 1.21
CA TRP A 508 22.29 -7.09 0.76
C TRP A 508 22.60 -6.90 -0.73
N ARG A 509 23.80 -7.26 -1.12
CA ARG A 509 24.26 -7.29 -2.51
C ARG A 509 25.09 -8.53 -2.74
N LEU A 510 25.11 -9.02 -3.98
CA LEU A 510 25.96 -10.15 -4.35
C LEU A 510 27.44 -9.75 -4.38
N ASP A 511 28.32 -10.73 -4.19
CA ASP A 511 29.77 -10.49 -4.21
C ASP A 511 30.27 -10.04 -5.58
N GLU A 512 29.63 -10.47 -6.66
CA GLU A 512 29.89 -10.07 -8.04
C GLU A 512 29.49 -8.62 -8.33
N ASP A 513 28.62 -8.03 -7.51
CA ASP A 513 28.21 -6.65 -7.65
C ASP A 513 29.39 -5.71 -7.38
N LYS A 514 29.84 -5.05 -8.45
CA LYS A 514 30.91 -4.05 -8.40
C LYS A 514 30.40 -2.65 -8.13
N ALA A 515 29.10 -2.44 -8.15
CA ALA A 515 28.49 -1.16 -7.80
C ALA A 515 28.56 -0.96 -6.27
N ARG A 516 29.64 -0.36 -5.81
CA ARG A 516 29.93 -0.18 -4.38
C ARG A 516 29.21 0.98 -3.73
N SER A 517 28.30 1.61 -4.46
CA SER A 517 27.67 2.89 -4.07
C SER A 517 26.40 2.75 -3.24
N TRP A 518 26.01 1.56 -2.82
CA TRP A 518 24.80 1.39 -2.00
C TRP A 518 25.06 0.68 -0.67
N GLY A 519 24.41 1.17 0.38
CA GLY A 519 24.60 0.72 1.74
C GLY A 519 23.98 -0.65 1.99
N ALA A 520 24.66 -1.71 1.57
CA ALA A 520 24.22 -3.08 1.72
C ALA A 520 25.40 -4.00 2.04
N GLY A 521 25.17 -4.99 2.89
CA GLY A 521 26.18 -6.00 3.20
C GLY A 521 26.38 -6.96 2.03
N LYS A 522 27.62 -7.32 1.74
CA LYS A 522 27.90 -8.43 0.83
C LYS A 522 27.26 -9.72 1.32
N ALA A 523 26.67 -10.47 0.42
CA ALA A 523 26.08 -11.77 0.72
C ALA A 523 26.27 -12.76 -0.44
N SER A 524 26.40 -14.04 -0.09
CA SER A 524 26.16 -15.14 -1.03
C SER A 524 24.70 -15.58 -0.94
N VAL A 525 24.12 -15.89 -2.10
CA VAL A 525 22.78 -16.47 -2.23
C VAL A 525 22.93 -17.79 -2.96
N GLU A 526 22.69 -18.88 -2.27
CA GLU A 526 22.95 -20.23 -2.77
C GLU A 526 21.73 -21.13 -2.57
N ARG A 527 21.54 -22.08 -3.48
CA ARG A 527 20.58 -23.16 -3.32
C ARG A 527 21.30 -24.37 -2.74
N GLU A 528 20.88 -24.81 -1.56
CA GLU A 528 21.45 -25.97 -0.88
C GLU A 528 21.06 -27.28 -1.58
N SER A 529 21.78 -28.36 -1.26
CA SER A 529 21.53 -29.69 -1.84
C SER A 529 20.15 -30.27 -1.53
N ASP A 530 19.50 -29.80 -0.47
CA ASP A 530 18.13 -30.17 -0.09
C ASP A 530 17.06 -29.26 -0.74
N GLY A 531 17.47 -28.35 -1.64
CA GLY A 531 16.59 -27.47 -2.39
C GLY A 531 16.25 -26.15 -1.71
N ARG A 532 16.64 -25.96 -0.45
CA ARG A 532 16.41 -24.70 0.24
C ARG A 532 17.36 -23.60 -0.24
N TRP A 533 16.92 -22.36 -0.14
CA TRP A 533 17.74 -21.18 -0.40
C TRP A 533 18.42 -20.71 0.89
N ARG A 534 19.69 -20.34 0.78
CA ARG A 534 20.45 -19.71 1.85
C ARG A 534 20.99 -18.36 1.41
N LEU A 535 20.78 -17.36 2.25
CA LEU A 535 21.51 -16.10 2.21
C LEU A 535 22.47 -16.06 3.39
N ARG A 536 23.74 -15.90 3.11
CA ARG A 536 24.80 -15.76 4.12
C ARG A 536 25.60 -14.50 3.84
N ARG A 537 25.75 -13.65 4.85
CA ARG A 537 26.56 -12.45 4.73
C ARG A 537 28.01 -12.70 5.04
N GLU A 538 28.88 -11.96 4.37
CA GLU A 538 30.26 -11.80 4.79
C GLU A 538 30.28 -10.95 6.09
N HIS A 539 31.12 -11.37 7.03
CA HIS A 539 31.29 -10.65 8.26
C HIS A 539 32.17 -9.42 8.09
N GLY A 540 31.85 -8.38 8.84
CA GLY A 540 32.59 -7.13 8.92
C GLY A 540 31.87 -5.96 8.30
N ASN A 541 32.17 -4.78 8.81
CA ASN A 541 31.70 -3.53 8.23
C ASN A 541 32.39 -3.32 6.90
N GLN A 542 31.61 -3.14 5.84
CA GLN A 542 32.14 -2.67 4.58
C GLN A 542 32.00 -1.16 4.58
N PRO A 543 33.08 -0.38 4.50
CA PRO A 543 33.00 1.05 4.29
C PRO A 543 32.18 1.30 3.03
N TYR A 544 31.36 2.29 3.09
CA TYR A 544 30.65 2.78 1.92
C TYR A 544 31.68 3.38 0.97
N ASP A 545 31.72 2.93 -0.26
CA ASP A 545 32.64 3.43 -1.28
C ASP A 545 31.92 4.52 -2.09
N SER A 546 32.27 5.77 -1.88
CA SER A 546 31.68 6.93 -2.52
C SER A 546 32.76 7.99 -2.78
N ASP A 547 32.57 8.80 -3.79
CA ASP A 547 33.42 9.96 -4.09
C ASP A 547 33.19 11.11 -3.08
N GLU A 548 32.21 11.01 -2.22
CA GLU A 548 31.94 11.95 -1.15
C GLU A 548 33.08 11.95 -0.11
N PRO A 549 33.74 13.07 0.17
CA PRO A 549 34.94 13.11 1.02
C PRO A 549 34.75 12.63 2.46
N ASP A 550 33.53 12.79 2.98
CA ASP A 550 33.21 12.40 4.37
C ASP A 550 32.72 10.96 4.53
N THR A 551 32.44 10.26 3.42
CA THR A 551 31.93 8.88 3.43
C THR A 551 32.84 7.92 4.18
N GLY A 552 34.15 8.03 4.02
CA GLY A 552 35.13 7.19 4.71
C GLY A 552 35.19 7.36 6.23
N ARG A 553 34.51 8.37 6.79
CA ARG A 553 34.42 8.61 8.23
C ARG A 553 33.17 7.99 8.85
N ILE A 554 32.22 7.59 8.01
CA ILE A 554 30.95 7.07 8.43
C ILE A 554 30.99 5.56 8.31
N TRP A 555 30.65 4.89 9.38
CA TRP A 555 30.56 3.44 9.37
C TRP A 555 29.48 2.95 10.33
N TRP A 556 28.98 1.77 10.07
CA TRP A 556 27.98 1.11 10.91
C TRP A 556 28.42 -0.33 11.19
N SER A 557 28.04 -0.84 12.34
CA SER A 557 28.44 -2.17 12.78
C SER A 557 27.55 -3.29 12.24
N ASP A 558 26.39 -2.93 11.69
CA ASP A 558 25.36 -3.90 11.37
C ASP A 558 24.53 -3.45 10.17
N THR A 559 24.47 -4.27 9.13
CA THR A 559 23.57 -4.07 7.99
C THR A 559 22.20 -4.73 8.19
N GLY A 560 21.99 -5.41 9.31
CA GLY A 560 20.74 -6.03 9.71
C GLY A 560 20.45 -7.38 9.07
N VAL A 561 19.26 -7.88 9.30
CA VAL A 561 18.78 -9.19 8.86
C VAL A 561 17.60 -9.03 7.92
N HIS A 562 17.61 -9.75 6.81
CA HIS A 562 16.49 -9.77 5.86
C HIS A 562 15.44 -10.79 6.28
N GLN A 563 14.66 -10.45 7.32
CA GLN A 563 13.67 -11.35 7.91
C GLN A 563 12.49 -11.67 6.97
N ASN A 564 12.10 -10.73 6.07
CA ASN A 564 10.94 -10.91 5.19
C ASN A 564 11.07 -12.14 4.28
N LEU A 565 12.28 -12.56 3.95
CA LEU A 565 12.52 -13.79 3.17
C LEU A 565 11.89 -15.03 3.82
N THR A 566 11.82 -15.06 5.16
CA THR A 566 11.32 -16.22 5.92
C THR A 566 9.81 -16.19 6.17
N PHE A 567 9.09 -15.19 5.69
CA PHE A 567 7.65 -15.10 5.89
C PHE A 567 6.91 -15.70 4.69
N PRO A 568 5.96 -16.62 4.92
CA PRO A 568 5.15 -17.16 3.84
C PRO A 568 4.19 -16.09 3.32
N VAL A 569 3.77 -16.25 2.07
CA VAL A 569 2.70 -15.43 1.50
C VAL A 569 1.35 -15.88 2.06
N GLN A 570 0.78 -15.06 2.92
CA GLN A 570 -0.48 -15.36 3.63
C GLN A 570 -1.32 -14.07 3.75
N PRO A 571 -2.02 -13.65 2.68
CA PRO A 571 -2.94 -12.53 2.78
C PRO A 571 -4.21 -12.93 3.54
N ASP A 572 -4.87 -11.96 4.13
CA ASP A 572 -6.22 -12.15 4.66
C ASP A 572 -7.18 -12.51 3.51
N PRO A 573 -7.98 -13.57 3.62
CA PRO A 573 -8.78 -14.07 2.49
C PRO A 573 -9.94 -13.14 2.11
N VAL A 574 -10.30 -12.19 2.97
CA VAL A 574 -11.37 -11.22 2.72
C VAL A 574 -10.81 -9.90 2.25
N SER A 575 -9.84 -9.35 2.97
CA SER A 575 -9.27 -8.02 2.68
C SER A 575 -8.12 -8.05 1.67
N GLY A 576 -7.43 -9.16 1.51
CA GLY A 576 -6.23 -9.28 0.69
C GLY A 576 -4.98 -8.68 1.30
N MET A 577 -5.07 -8.15 2.51
CA MET A 577 -3.91 -7.57 3.20
C MET A 577 -3.03 -8.67 3.77
N HIS A 578 -1.71 -8.57 3.58
CA HIS A 578 -0.79 -9.57 4.09
C HIS A 578 -0.76 -9.63 5.63
N CYS A 579 -0.79 -10.84 6.17
CA CYS A 579 -0.72 -11.09 7.60
C CYS A 579 0.75 -11.09 8.06
N TRP A 580 1.25 -9.91 8.40
CA TRP A 580 2.67 -9.69 8.72
C TRP A 580 3.10 -10.30 10.06
N LEU A 581 2.22 -10.39 11.05
CA LEU A 581 2.56 -11.03 12.31
C LEU A 581 2.77 -12.52 12.09
N GLN A 582 3.82 -13.07 12.72
CA GLN A 582 4.20 -14.46 12.52
C GLN A 582 4.21 -15.22 13.83
N ARG A 583 3.72 -16.46 13.82
CA ARG A 583 4.00 -17.44 14.86
C ARG A 583 5.37 -18.02 14.58
N VAL A 584 6.29 -17.89 15.52
CA VAL A 584 7.68 -18.30 15.37
C VAL A 584 8.15 -19.10 16.57
N THR A 585 9.11 -20.01 16.37
CA THR A 585 9.86 -20.61 17.46
C THR A 585 11.15 -19.81 17.66
N VAL A 586 11.41 -19.40 18.89
CA VAL A 586 12.55 -18.59 19.32
C VAL A 586 13.47 -19.43 20.20
N GLY A 587 14.74 -19.44 19.90
CA GLY A 587 15.73 -20.13 20.71
C GLY A 587 17.17 -19.70 20.41
N PRO A 588 18.14 -20.08 21.23
CA PRO A 588 19.54 -19.81 20.97
C PRO A 588 19.97 -20.31 19.59
N ALA A 589 20.92 -19.61 18.97
CA ALA A 589 21.50 -20.02 17.71
C ALA A 589 22.13 -21.44 17.82
N GLN A 590 22.07 -22.19 16.72
CA GLN A 590 22.58 -23.54 16.63
C GLN A 590 24.01 -23.55 16.06
N LEU A 591 24.67 -24.69 16.17
CA LEU A 591 26.01 -24.86 15.60
C LEU A 591 26.00 -24.62 14.09
N GLY A 592 26.84 -23.70 13.63
CA GLY A 592 26.94 -23.29 12.22
C GLY A 592 26.09 -22.07 11.83
N ASP A 593 25.25 -21.57 12.73
CA ASP A 593 24.55 -20.32 12.54
C ASP A 593 25.51 -19.13 12.62
N ALA A 594 25.34 -18.19 11.73
CA ALA A 594 26.01 -16.91 11.77
C ALA A 594 24.98 -15.75 11.81
N TYR A 595 25.37 -14.62 12.36
CA TYR A 595 24.52 -13.43 12.36
C TYR A 595 24.09 -13.09 10.93
N SER A 596 22.81 -12.78 10.76
CA SER A 596 22.13 -12.47 9.50
C SER A 596 22.00 -13.62 8.49
N ASP A 597 22.32 -14.86 8.87
CA ASP A 597 21.95 -16.03 8.06
C ASP A 597 20.43 -16.09 7.88
N VAL A 598 20.00 -16.41 6.68
CA VAL A 598 18.59 -16.67 6.32
C VAL A 598 18.53 -17.97 5.53
N VAL A 599 17.62 -18.86 5.89
CA VAL A 599 17.37 -20.11 5.16
C VAL A 599 15.88 -20.22 4.88
N VAL A 600 15.50 -20.52 3.64
CA VAL A 600 14.10 -20.56 3.20
C VAL A 600 13.85 -21.76 2.30
N ASP A 601 12.71 -22.39 2.53
CA ASP A 601 12.12 -23.43 1.70
C ASP A 601 10.98 -22.83 0.87
N THR A 602 11.21 -22.61 -0.43
CA THR A 602 10.21 -22.04 -1.34
C THR A 602 9.09 -23.01 -1.72
N GLU A 603 9.31 -24.33 -1.56
CA GLU A 603 8.25 -25.33 -1.76
C GLU A 603 7.31 -25.33 -0.54
N ALA A 604 7.86 -25.25 0.68
CA ALA A 604 7.05 -25.06 1.88
C ALA A 604 6.24 -23.74 1.82
N SER A 605 6.84 -22.68 1.28
CA SER A 605 6.14 -21.42 1.07
C SER A 605 4.99 -21.57 0.07
N HIS A 606 5.21 -22.28 -1.03
CA HIS A 606 4.14 -22.53 -2.00
C HIS A 606 2.99 -23.35 -1.41
N ALA A 607 3.29 -24.33 -0.56
CA ALA A 607 2.27 -25.07 0.17
C ALA A 607 1.41 -24.18 1.10
N VAL A 608 2.02 -23.21 1.77
CA VAL A 608 1.25 -22.22 2.57
C VAL A 608 0.35 -21.36 1.69
N PHE A 609 0.81 -20.98 0.51
CA PHE A 609 -0.02 -20.28 -0.47
C PHE A 609 -1.21 -21.14 -0.92
N GLU A 610 -1.02 -22.44 -1.17
CA GLU A 610 -2.12 -23.36 -1.51
C GLU A 610 -3.13 -23.49 -0.37
N GLU A 611 -2.67 -23.55 0.90
CA GLU A 611 -3.57 -23.50 2.07
C GLU A 611 -4.40 -22.22 2.11
N TRP A 612 -3.79 -21.09 1.73
CA TRP A 612 -4.50 -19.83 1.63
C TRP A 612 -5.58 -19.87 0.53
N LEU A 613 -5.27 -20.40 -0.65
CA LEU A 613 -6.25 -20.57 -1.73
C LEU A 613 -7.49 -21.33 -1.26
N ALA A 614 -7.30 -22.36 -0.42
CA ALA A 614 -8.40 -23.15 0.13
C ALA A 614 -9.33 -22.36 1.08
N LYS A 615 -8.85 -21.26 1.67
CA LYS A 615 -9.65 -20.36 2.50
C LYS A 615 -10.47 -19.36 1.70
N THR A 616 -10.13 -19.15 0.44
CA THR A 616 -10.83 -18.17 -0.40
C THR A 616 -12.22 -18.68 -0.76
N ARG A 617 -13.17 -17.76 -0.97
CA ARG A 617 -14.55 -18.08 -1.35
C ARG A 617 -14.85 -17.46 -2.72
N PRO A 618 -15.61 -18.14 -3.59
CA PRO A 618 -16.00 -17.56 -4.86
C PRO A 618 -16.82 -16.29 -4.65
N GLY A 619 -16.60 -15.30 -5.51
CA GLY A 619 -17.39 -14.07 -5.51
C GLY A 619 -18.71 -14.22 -6.24
N PRO A 620 -19.59 -13.20 -6.18
CA PRO A 620 -20.89 -13.22 -6.83
C PRO A 620 -20.83 -12.93 -8.33
N GLY A 621 -19.66 -12.63 -8.86
CA GLY A 621 -19.48 -12.32 -10.27
C GLY A 621 -19.59 -13.52 -11.20
N PRO A 622 -19.66 -13.29 -12.52
CA PRO A 622 -19.60 -14.35 -13.51
C PRO A 622 -18.37 -15.24 -13.29
N ASP A 623 -18.55 -16.53 -13.48
CA ASP A 623 -17.51 -17.55 -13.28
C ASP A 623 -16.93 -17.60 -11.84
N GLY A 624 -17.70 -17.11 -10.85
CA GLY A 624 -17.29 -17.08 -9.44
C GLY A 624 -16.24 -16.00 -9.11
N LEU A 625 -16.07 -15.05 -9.99
CA LEU A 625 -15.08 -14.00 -9.82
C LEU A 625 -15.41 -13.08 -8.63
N ARG A 626 -14.38 -12.78 -7.85
CA ARG A 626 -14.46 -11.93 -6.67
C ARG A 626 -14.26 -10.47 -7.04
N ARG A 627 -15.21 -9.89 -7.78
CA ARG A 627 -15.17 -8.45 -8.07
C ARG A 627 -16.31 -7.75 -7.38
N PRO A 628 -16.04 -6.58 -6.77
CA PRO A 628 -17.11 -5.67 -6.41
C PRO A 628 -17.98 -5.40 -7.63
N LEU A 629 -19.29 -5.38 -7.44
CA LEU A 629 -20.24 -5.11 -8.53
C LEU A 629 -20.02 -3.74 -9.19
N TRP A 630 -19.40 -2.79 -8.48
CA TRP A 630 -19.05 -1.47 -9.01
C TRP A 630 -17.76 -1.42 -9.86
N PHE A 631 -17.01 -2.49 -9.95
CA PHE A 631 -15.98 -2.60 -10.98
C PHE A 631 -16.64 -3.02 -12.29
N ALA A 632 -17.15 -2.06 -13.03
CA ALA A 632 -17.70 -2.29 -14.35
C ALA A 632 -16.60 -2.56 -15.38
N ARG A 633 -15.77 -3.59 -15.14
CA ARG A 633 -14.82 -4.06 -16.13
C ARG A 633 -15.38 -5.28 -16.82
N PRO A 634 -15.20 -5.43 -18.15
CA PRO A 634 -15.62 -6.62 -18.86
C PRO A 634 -14.98 -7.86 -18.22
N VAL A 635 -15.77 -8.90 -18.03
CA VAL A 635 -15.30 -10.16 -17.47
C VAL A 635 -14.50 -10.95 -18.52
N LYS A 636 -14.81 -10.74 -19.78
CA LYS A 636 -14.07 -11.33 -20.91
C LYS A 636 -13.52 -10.22 -21.78
N PRO A 637 -12.22 -10.27 -22.10
CA PRO A 637 -11.64 -9.31 -23.01
C PRO A 637 -12.33 -9.43 -24.39
N LYS A 638 -12.58 -8.29 -24.99
CA LYS A 638 -12.91 -8.28 -26.42
C LYS A 638 -11.63 -8.57 -27.20
N ALA A 639 -11.74 -9.23 -28.35
CA ALA A 639 -10.58 -9.51 -29.21
C ALA A 639 -9.85 -8.23 -29.65
N THR A 640 -10.54 -7.09 -29.61
CA THR A 640 -10.03 -5.76 -29.94
C THR A 640 -9.47 -5.01 -28.73
N ALA A 641 -9.43 -5.60 -27.55
CA ALA A 641 -9.04 -4.88 -26.33
C ALA A 641 -7.56 -4.45 -26.32
N TYR A 642 -6.73 -5.06 -27.13
CA TYR A 642 -5.33 -4.68 -27.36
C TYR A 642 -5.12 -3.82 -28.60
N GLN A 643 -6.18 -3.53 -29.34
CA GLN A 643 -6.14 -2.60 -30.45
C GLN A 643 -6.59 -1.23 -29.92
N ALA A 644 -5.66 -0.30 -29.83
CA ALA A 644 -6.02 1.07 -29.64
C ALA A 644 -6.61 1.59 -30.97
N ASP A 645 -7.91 1.83 -31.04
CA ASP A 645 -8.59 2.41 -32.19
C ASP A 645 -8.11 3.84 -32.43
#